data_301c2f5faf70dbfa800c3db78cb22446
#
_entry.id   301c2f5faf70dbfa800c3db78cb22446
#
_cell.length_a   1.000
_cell.length_b   1.000
_cell.length_c   1.000
_cell.angle_alpha   90.00
_cell.angle_beta   90.00
_cell.angle_gamma   90.00
#
_symmetry.space_group_name_H-M   'P 1'
#
loop_
_entity.id
_entity.type
_entity.pdbx_description
1 polymer ?
#
loop_
_entity_poly.entity_id
_entity_poly.type
_entity_poly.pdbx_seq_one_letter_code
_entity_poly.pdbx_strand_id
1 'polypeptide(L)'
;MWNFLKGRIGVFSVGVLLCAAGLSQLHAQQSGTISGTVLDQTGKPVPDATVELKSDSTGASRSVTTDAEGKFLASDLAVGSYSIQVSASGFALATRSGGQVTAGATLDVPIAMSVESVSTSVTVNESISVAAATAPSGNLLESASARTEVSSDFIRNFMSPVADYSEYVNYAPGTFSLNPNGIGLGQGATYYRGFADGQYTMTFDGIPFEDTNTPTHHSWANFPSGWTDAVDFDRSPGLASTFGPTNFGGSINLLSPQLSPDPDIRGTINYGSFNTRVLQLDAESGFFGPGSRNSFLMDIQQLLSDGYQTYNYQKRVAGYGKYQYRVSDRSSLTLYGGLVDIWTNTPKTTNPTRAQVAEYGDNYLLDGTPFLANGTPDPYYYGYDFYHVQTDFEYAAYTADLGNGWKFDTKLYTTRYWNKQFYQNGATVNLTSSKPSGVDKLNGYRHAGDTAILSKETPWGIFRTGVWYDWAYTDRYQIPSNILTQVDTPLGNFHEHFITQSTQPFAEFEWHPAPRLSVTVGVKDANYAMALNQYQDNGKTVGCLGGTLTTFPASSPFAGAPDCVGGAQFVSHSIDYNNWLPNVAARYSLQSSWSVYAQWAEGSVIPPSAVFDVAGGQVEVPPKPTLAKTYQVGSVMKHRRWTLDADAYYIHFQNAYDTYTDPDSEEPVSVATGPSNTKGVEAEASYILGYGFSLYANGTMGSAKYQGGPYYPNGGEWVADAPKNVETVSLLWRHNDWNFGLLDKRVGTLYNDNTTLNYLINGISIPYPVDEAVKIDPFSLVNVFANYTVKGQSWLRGSKIGLAVNNLANSHNLVGITPGIAPTLTAHYVESPSDLLNLLPGRSIMVTFTAGWAPRR
;
A
#
# COMPACT_ATOMS: atom_id res chain seq x y z
N MET A 1 -15.93 0.50 26.96
CA MET A 1 -16.07 1.42 25.83
C MET A 1 -16.00 2.89 26.24
N TRP A 2 -16.89 3.40 27.12
CA TRP A 2 -16.89 4.80 27.59
C TRP A 2 -15.63 5.24 28.37
N ASN A 3 -15.04 4.34 29.17
CA ASN A 3 -13.84 4.64 29.99
C ASN A 3 -12.51 4.60 29.21
N PHE A 4 -12.45 3.89 28.06
CA PHE A 4 -11.27 3.83 27.20
C PHE A 4 -11.11 5.12 26.37
N LEU A 5 -12.24 5.69 25.92
CA LEU A 5 -12.28 6.99 25.25
C LEU A 5 -11.89 8.16 26.19
N LYS A 6 -12.26 8.09 27.48
CA LYS A 6 -11.94 9.18 28.43
C LYS A 6 -10.43 9.38 28.67
N GLY A 7 -9.63 8.32 28.66
CA GLY A 7 -8.18 8.43 28.89
C GLY A 7 -7.39 8.94 27.70
N ARG A 8 -7.86 8.69 26.48
CA ARG A 8 -7.15 9.11 25.24
C ARG A 8 -7.70 10.39 24.61
N ILE A 9 -8.97 10.72 24.84
CA ILE A 9 -9.55 12.02 24.45
C ILE A 9 -8.90 13.17 25.25
N GLY A 10 -8.43 12.93 26.47
CA GLY A 10 -7.72 13.94 27.27
C GLY A 10 -6.45 14.45 26.62
N VAL A 11 -5.70 13.60 25.92
CA VAL A 11 -4.47 13.99 25.19
C VAL A 11 -4.82 14.72 23.89
N PHE A 12 -5.88 14.31 23.20
CA PHE A 12 -6.35 14.98 21.97
C PHE A 12 -7.01 16.34 22.28
N SER A 13 -7.74 16.44 23.41
CA SER A 13 -8.37 17.71 23.81
C SER A 13 -7.34 18.79 24.16
N VAL A 14 -6.19 18.42 24.70
CA VAL A 14 -5.08 19.36 24.98
C VAL A 14 -4.43 19.82 23.67
N GLY A 15 -4.29 18.93 22.68
CA GLY A 15 -3.77 19.28 21.34
C GLY A 15 -4.68 20.28 20.61
N VAL A 16 -5.98 20.07 20.66
CA VAL A 16 -6.97 20.97 20.01
C VAL A 16 -7.03 22.33 20.70
N LEU A 17 -6.95 22.37 22.06
CA LEU A 17 -6.90 23.64 22.79
C LEU A 17 -5.59 24.41 22.57
N LEU A 18 -4.45 23.71 22.41
CA LEU A 18 -3.17 24.33 22.09
C LEU A 18 -3.12 24.89 20.64
N CYS A 19 -3.79 24.21 19.70
CA CYS A 19 -3.96 24.73 18.34
C CYS A 19 -4.87 25.98 18.28
N ALA A 20 -5.96 25.98 19.04
CA ALA A 20 -6.87 27.13 19.12
C ALA A 20 -6.21 28.36 19.79
N ALA A 21 -5.32 28.14 20.74
CA ALA A 21 -4.56 29.24 21.38
C ALA A 21 -3.43 29.79 20.50
N GLY A 22 -2.87 28.96 19.60
CA GLY A 22 -1.82 29.39 18.66
C GLY A 22 -2.33 30.23 17.48
N LEU A 23 -3.63 30.09 17.14
CA LEU A 23 -4.24 30.81 16.02
C LEU A 23 -4.52 32.31 16.26
N SER A 24 -4.31 32.79 17.52
CA SER A 24 -4.57 34.17 17.90
C SER A 24 -3.41 35.16 17.61
N GLN A 25 -2.30 34.72 17.03
CA GLN A 25 -1.20 35.59 16.60
C GLN A 25 -0.88 35.41 15.11
N LEU A 26 -1.85 35.71 14.25
CA LEU A 26 -1.61 35.90 12.80
C LEU A 26 -0.88 37.25 12.60
N HIS A 27 0.44 37.20 12.57
CA HIS A 27 1.21 38.32 12.04
C HIS A 27 1.08 38.30 10.50
N ALA A 28 0.66 39.39 9.91
CA ALA A 28 0.69 39.57 8.46
C ALA A 28 2.09 39.21 7.92
N GLN A 29 2.17 38.16 7.11
CA GLN A 29 3.43 37.73 6.51
C GLN A 29 3.85 38.83 5.53
N GLN A 30 4.97 39.48 5.80
CA GLN A 30 5.51 40.51 4.91
C GLN A 30 6.03 39.81 3.66
N SER A 31 5.49 40.17 2.49
CA SER A 31 5.90 39.61 1.20
C SER A 31 6.88 40.54 0.47
N GLY A 32 7.69 39.95 -0.40
CA GLY A 32 8.56 40.69 -1.33
C GLY A 32 8.40 40.16 -2.75
N THR A 33 9.20 40.65 -3.66
CA THR A 33 9.13 40.31 -5.08
C THR A 33 10.51 39.92 -5.60
N ILE A 34 10.57 38.93 -6.48
CA ILE A 34 11.75 38.63 -7.31
C ILE A 34 11.39 38.98 -8.75
N SER A 35 12.20 39.78 -9.37
CA SER A 35 12.17 40.07 -10.81
C SER A 35 13.51 39.75 -11.44
N GLY A 36 13.56 39.65 -12.75
CA GLY A 36 14.82 39.48 -13.46
C GLY A 36 14.63 39.39 -14.96
N THR A 37 15.77 39.22 -15.65
CA THR A 37 15.80 39.02 -17.09
C THR A 37 16.62 37.79 -17.41
N VAL A 38 16.08 36.91 -18.24
CA VAL A 38 16.77 35.72 -18.73
C VAL A 38 17.33 36.02 -20.11
N LEU A 39 18.65 35.90 -20.23
CA LEU A 39 19.41 36.17 -21.47
C LEU A 39 20.18 34.92 -21.89
N ASP A 40 20.45 34.77 -23.18
CA ASP A 40 21.40 33.78 -23.69
C ASP A 40 22.86 34.28 -23.54
N GLN A 41 23.81 33.40 -23.89
CA GLN A 41 25.24 33.72 -23.86
C GLN A 41 25.65 34.91 -24.76
N THR A 42 24.82 35.27 -25.72
CA THR A 42 25.03 36.42 -26.61
C THR A 42 24.33 37.68 -26.13
N GLY A 43 23.62 37.63 -25.00
CA GLY A 43 22.90 38.75 -24.41
C GLY A 43 21.51 38.96 -25.02
N LYS A 44 20.99 38.00 -25.80
CA LYS A 44 19.62 38.08 -26.35
C LYS A 44 18.61 37.58 -25.33
N PRO A 45 17.39 38.13 -25.26
CA PRO A 45 16.31 37.64 -24.43
C PRO A 45 15.93 36.22 -24.75
N VAL A 46 15.63 35.41 -23.71
CA VAL A 46 15.08 34.07 -23.83
C VAL A 46 13.59 34.15 -23.44
N PRO A 47 12.67 34.25 -24.39
CA PRO A 47 11.24 34.24 -24.11
C PRO A 47 10.74 32.85 -23.77
N ASP A 48 9.58 32.78 -23.12
CA ASP A 48 8.92 31.53 -22.73
C ASP A 48 9.80 30.60 -21.84
N ALA A 49 10.86 31.12 -21.23
CA ALA A 49 11.64 30.38 -20.26
C ALA A 49 10.84 30.23 -18.96
N THR A 50 10.82 29.02 -18.40
CA THR A 50 10.20 28.75 -17.10
C THR A 50 11.19 29.11 -16.00
N VAL A 51 10.79 30.00 -15.09
CA VAL A 51 11.54 30.40 -13.90
C VAL A 51 10.86 29.84 -12.69
N GLU A 52 11.48 28.85 -12.04
CA GLU A 52 11.01 28.28 -10.79
C GLU A 52 11.77 28.92 -9.61
N LEU A 53 11.01 29.42 -8.65
CA LEU A 53 11.52 30.04 -7.43
C LEU A 53 11.14 29.14 -6.27
N LYS A 54 12.13 28.47 -5.69
CA LYS A 54 11.94 27.55 -4.57
C LYS A 54 12.48 28.22 -3.30
N SER A 55 11.64 28.37 -2.29
CA SER A 55 12.06 28.84 -0.97
C SER A 55 12.99 27.81 -0.32
N ASP A 56 14.23 28.21 -0.01
CA ASP A 56 15.22 27.33 0.63
C ASP A 56 14.78 26.94 2.03
N SER A 57 13.94 27.77 2.64
CA SER A 57 13.48 27.57 4.02
C SER A 57 12.21 26.74 4.12
N THR A 58 11.31 26.80 3.12
CA THR A 58 10.00 26.12 3.20
C THR A 58 9.84 25.03 2.15
N GLY A 59 10.74 24.97 1.15
CA GLY A 59 10.58 24.10 -0.01
C GLY A 59 9.44 24.48 -0.96
N ALA A 60 8.64 25.52 -0.62
CA ALA A 60 7.55 25.99 -1.47
C ALA A 60 8.12 26.54 -2.78
N SER A 61 7.60 26.09 -3.91
CA SER A 61 8.00 26.56 -5.23
C SER A 61 6.91 27.38 -5.90
N ARG A 62 7.33 28.34 -6.69
CA ARG A 62 6.49 29.17 -7.54
C ARG A 62 7.11 29.28 -8.92
N SER A 63 6.32 29.00 -9.94
CA SER A 63 6.75 29.06 -11.33
C SER A 63 6.15 30.28 -12.03
N VAL A 64 6.98 31.00 -12.79
CA VAL A 64 6.58 32.10 -13.70
C VAL A 64 7.31 31.92 -15.02
N THR A 65 6.75 32.50 -16.11
CA THR A 65 7.36 32.44 -17.44
C THR A 65 7.92 33.80 -17.83
N THR A 66 8.99 33.84 -18.62
CA THR A 66 9.52 35.06 -19.19
C THR A 66 8.66 35.57 -20.35
N ASP A 67 8.54 36.89 -20.47
CA ASP A 67 7.89 37.56 -21.60
C ASP A 67 8.78 37.59 -22.86
N ALA A 68 8.32 38.28 -23.90
CA ALA A 68 9.06 38.42 -25.17
C ALA A 68 10.41 39.15 -25.03
N GLU A 69 10.58 39.97 -24.00
CA GLU A 69 11.83 40.67 -23.63
C GLU A 69 12.67 39.87 -22.64
N GLY A 70 12.30 38.57 -22.36
CA GLY A 70 13.00 37.72 -21.45
C GLY A 70 12.81 38.05 -19.95
N LYS A 71 11.86 38.94 -19.61
CA LYS A 71 11.64 39.40 -18.24
C LYS A 71 10.67 38.50 -17.50
N PHE A 72 10.89 38.29 -16.21
CA PHE A 72 9.95 37.63 -15.30
C PHE A 72 9.71 38.46 -14.04
N LEU A 73 8.55 38.23 -13.43
CA LEU A 73 8.14 38.88 -12.18
C LEU A 73 7.37 37.87 -11.32
N ALA A 74 7.87 37.60 -10.11
CA ALA A 74 7.20 36.81 -9.09
C ALA A 74 6.95 37.68 -7.85
N SER A 75 5.72 38.17 -7.69
CA SER A 75 5.27 38.97 -6.56
C SER A 75 4.78 38.08 -5.41
N ASP A 76 4.55 38.64 -4.24
CA ASP A 76 3.97 37.98 -3.07
C ASP A 76 4.75 36.76 -2.57
N LEU A 77 6.07 36.79 -2.66
CA LEU A 77 6.97 35.79 -2.13
C LEU A 77 7.19 36.05 -0.63
N ALA A 78 7.16 34.97 0.16
CA ALA A 78 7.48 35.06 1.57
C ALA A 78 8.92 35.55 1.78
N VAL A 79 9.17 36.31 2.84
CA VAL A 79 10.53 36.76 3.20
C VAL A 79 11.41 35.55 3.48
N GLY A 80 12.59 35.49 2.86
CA GLY A 80 13.53 34.38 3.03
C GLY A 80 14.49 34.20 1.85
N SER A 81 15.30 33.17 1.91
CA SER A 81 16.22 32.79 0.84
C SER A 81 15.51 31.92 -0.20
N TYR A 82 15.80 32.15 -1.47
CA TYR A 82 15.24 31.43 -2.60
C TYR A 82 16.32 30.90 -3.53
N SER A 83 16.14 29.66 -3.97
CA SER A 83 16.83 29.09 -5.12
C SER A 83 15.99 29.31 -6.37
N ILE A 84 16.62 29.79 -7.42
CA ILE A 84 15.96 30.12 -8.69
C ILE A 84 16.51 29.18 -9.74
N GLN A 85 15.62 28.45 -10.40
CA GLN A 85 15.95 27.59 -11.54
C GLN A 85 15.26 28.13 -12.80
N VAL A 86 16.03 28.17 -13.90
CA VAL A 86 15.49 28.61 -15.18
C VAL A 86 15.73 27.56 -16.24
N SER A 87 14.67 27.14 -16.90
CA SER A 87 14.69 26.17 -18.00
C SER A 87 14.08 26.76 -19.25
N ALA A 88 14.71 26.52 -20.40
CA ALA A 88 14.21 26.89 -21.71
C ALA A 88 14.69 25.86 -22.75
N SER A 89 13.87 25.62 -23.79
CA SER A 89 14.20 24.67 -24.84
C SER A 89 15.51 25.02 -25.56
N GLY A 90 16.47 24.10 -25.60
CA GLY A 90 17.79 24.26 -26.22
C GLY A 90 18.85 24.94 -25.32
N PHE A 91 18.52 25.16 -24.05
CA PHE A 91 19.44 25.72 -23.07
C PHE A 91 19.67 24.77 -21.90
N ALA A 92 20.86 24.79 -21.33
CA ALA A 92 21.17 24.11 -20.09
C ALA A 92 20.41 24.75 -18.93
N LEU A 93 19.98 23.93 -17.96
CA LEU A 93 19.34 24.42 -16.74
C LEU A 93 20.25 25.43 -16.03
N ALA A 94 19.77 26.66 -15.84
CA ALA A 94 20.47 27.67 -15.06
C ALA A 94 19.93 27.67 -13.63
N THR A 95 20.81 27.50 -12.64
CA THR A 95 20.44 27.55 -11.23
C THR A 95 21.17 28.68 -10.53
N ARG A 96 20.44 29.46 -9.71
CA ARG A 96 21.00 30.49 -8.86
C ARG A 96 20.43 30.37 -7.45
N SER A 97 21.26 30.14 -6.48
CA SER A 97 20.90 30.01 -5.07
C SER A 97 21.22 31.29 -4.27
N GLY A 98 20.52 31.49 -3.16
CA GLY A 98 20.81 32.55 -2.20
C GLY A 98 20.14 33.91 -2.51
N GLY A 99 19.08 33.96 -3.30
CA GLY A 99 18.29 35.17 -3.51
C GLY A 99 17.52 35.53 -2.23
N GLN A 100 17.89 36.62 -1.55
CA GLN A 100 17.22 37.08 -0.32
C GLN A 100 16.02 37.96 -0.63
N VAL A 101 14.83 37.48 -0.37
CA VAL A 101 13.58 38.26 -0.43
C VAL A 101 13.38 38.96 0.90
N THR A 102 13.27 40.28 0.86
CA THR A 102 12.96 41.13 2.02
C THR A 102 11.60 41.79 1.86
N ALA A 103 10.94 42.08 2.96
CA ALA A 103 9.59 42.65 2.98
C ALA A 103 9.48 43.95 2.20
N GLY A 104 8.52 44.02 1.28
CA GLY A 104 8.24 45.20 0.46
C GLY A 104 9.32 45.54 -0.56
N ALA A 105 10.36 44.76 -0.72
CA ALA A 105 11.43 45.00 -1.67
C ALA A 105 11.35 44.06 -2.87
N THR A 106 11.87 44.55 -4.00
CA THR A 106 12.04 43.75 -5.22
C THR A 106 13.52 43.40 -5.37
N LEU A 107 13.82 42.08 -5.42
CA LEU A 107 15.14 41.57 -5.73
C LEU A 107 15.23 41.35 -7.24
N ASP A 108 16.14 42.05 -7.90
CA ASP A 108 16.40 41.84 -9.33
C ASP A 108 17.51 40.78 -9.54
N VAL A 109 17.20 39.75 -10.32
CA VAL A 109 18.10 38.60 -10.54
C VAL A 109 18.28 38.36 -12.05
N PRO A 110 19.30 38.97 -12.68
CA PRO A 110 19.61 38.63 -14.06
C PRO A 110 20.20 37.22 -14.16
N ILE A 111 19.71 36.43 -15.12
CA ILE A 111 20.12 35.04 -15.34
C ILE A 111 20.60 34.86 -16.77
N ALA A 112 21.84 34.40 -16.94
CA ALA A 112 22.39 34.02 -18.23
C ALA A 112 22.27 32.50 -18.42
N MET A 113 21.64 32.08 -19.50
CA MET A 113 21.54 30.67 -19.88
C MET A 113 22.60 30.28 -20.89
N SER A 114 23.27 29.15 -20.70
CA SER A 114 24.17 28.56 -21.69
C SER A 114 23.38 27.62 -22.59
N VAL A 115 23.79 27.54 -23.88
CA VAL A 115 23.24 26.49 -24.78
C VAL A 115 23.57 25.12 -24.19
N GLU A 116 22.63 24.21 -24.29
CA GLU A 116 22.76 22.85 -23.75
C GLU A 116 23.99 22.16 -24.33
N SER A 117 25.04 22.03 -23.52
CA SER A 117 26.23 21.28 -23.88
C SER A 117 26.10 19.85 -23.35
N VAL A 118 26.63 18.88 -24.11
CA VAL A 118 26.56 17.44 -23.81
C VAL A 118 27.18 17.05 -22.45
N SER A 119 27.68 18.01 -21.67
CA SER A 119 28.43 17.77 -20.43
C SER A 119 27.72 18.17 -19.13
N THR A 120 26.46 18.56 -19.16
CA THR A 120 25.73 18.97 -17.94
C THR A 120 24.83 17.85 -17.42
N SER A 121 24.88 17.58 -16.12
CA SER A 121 23.95 16.65 -15.45
C SER A 121 22.51 17.12 -15.70
N VAL A 122 21.74 16.32 -16.41
CA VAL A 122 20.35 16.63 -16.71
C VAL A 122 19.52 16.33 -15.48
N THR A 123 19.26 17.32 -14.67
CA THR A 123 18.12 17.28 -13.75
C THR A 123 16.90 17.60 -14.59
N VAL A 124 16.16 16.60 -14.99
CA VAL A 124 14.95 16.78 -15.78
C VAL A 124 13.86 17.35 -14.90
N ASN A 125 13.46 18.57 -15.20
CA ASN A 125 12.35 19.23 -14.52
C ASN A 125 11.03 18.62 -15.03
N GLU A 126 10.29 17.92 -14.19
CA GLU A 126 8.94 17.38 -14.51
C GLU A 126 7.96 18.47 -14.93
N SER A 127 8.22 19.74 -14.59
CA SER A 127 7.41 20.90 -14.95
C SER A 127 7.28 21.15 -16.46
N ILE A 128 8.07 20.47 -17.31
CA ILE A 128 8.02 20.64 -18.78
C ILE A 128 6.84 19.91 -19.42
N SER A 129 6.32 18.86 -18.79
CA SER A 129 5.22 18.06 -19.35
C SER A 129 3.89 18.34 -18.63
N VAL A 130 3.01 19.10 -19.25
CA VAL A 130 1.63 19.28 -18.76
C VAL A 130 0.90 17.92 -18.71
N ALA A 131 1.22 17.02 -19.64
CA ALA A 131 0.66 15.68 -19.66
C ALA A 131 1.10 14.87 -18.43
N ALA A 132 2.38 14.92 -18.04
CA ALA A 132 2.87 14.29 -16.82
C ALA A 132 2.19 14.86 -15.56
N ALA A 133 2.12 16.18 -15.45
CA ALA A 133 1.52 16.86 -14.29
C ALA A 133 0.00 16.62 -14.13
N THR A 134 -0.68 16.20 -15.19
CA THR A 134 -2.13 15.93 -15.18
C THR A 134 -2.49 14.46 -15.32
N ALA A 135 -1.50 13.59 -15.55
CA ALA A 135 -1.71 12.15 -15.63
C ALA A 135 -2.17 11.58 -14.27
N PRO A 136 -3.03 10.56 -14.26
CA PRO A 136 -3.37 9.80 -13.07
C PRO A 136 -2.13 9.21 -12.40
N SER A 137 -1.27 8.64 -13.20
CA SER A 137 -0.01 8.03 -12.79
C SER A 137 1.03 8.13 -13.89
N GLY A 138 2.28 7.80 -13.58
CA GLY A 138 3.37 7.75 -14.56
C GLY A 138 4.71 7.47 -13.93
N ASN A 139 5.67 7.02 -14.75
CA ASN A 139 7.04 6.80 -14.33
C ASN A 139 7.88 8.09 -14.42
N LEU A 140 8.97 8.15 -13.69
CA LEU A 140 9.93 9.26 -13.71
C LEU A 140 10.99 9.03 -14.80
N LEU A 141 11.48 10.10 -15.43
CA LEU A 141 12.60 10.02 -16.38
C LEU A 141 13.90 9.52 -15.72
N GLU A 142 14.01 9.73 -14.42
CA GLU A 142 15.13 9.30 -13.57
C GLU A 142 15.04 7.86 -13.12
N SER A 143 13.91 7.19 -13.32
CA SER A 143 13.71 5.81 -12.87
C SER A 143 14.62 4.85 -13.64
N ALA A 144 15.12 3.85 -12.93
CA ALA A 144 15.90 2.74 -13.47
C ALA A 144 15.14 1.40 -13.37
N SER A 145 13.84 1.46 -13.10
CA SER A 145 12.91 0.33 -12.94
C SER A 145 11.52 0.67 -13.47
N ALA A 146 10.64 -0.33 -13.58
CA ALA A 146 9.22 -0.16 -13.86
C ALA A 146 8.53 0.40 -12.60
N ARG A 147 8.49 1.71 -12.49
CA ARG A 147 7.95 2.46 -11.35
C ARG A 147 6.79 3.33 -11.80
N THR A 148 5.77 3.44 -10.98
CA THR A 148 4.60 4.26 -11.23
C THR A 148 4.25 5.07 -10.00
N GLU A 149 4.15 6.39 -10.13
CA GLU A 149 3.61 7.26 -9.09
C GLU A 149 2.14 7.55 -9.37
N VAL A 150 1.25 7.25 -8.42
CA VAL A 150 -0.15 7.70 -8.45
C VAL A 150 -0.22 9.06 -7.76
N SER A 151 -0.64 10.08 -8.50
CA SER A 151 -0.53 11.46 -8.04
C SER A 151 -1.58 11.82 -6.99
N SER A 152 -1.21 12.70 -6.06
CA SER A 152 -2.08 13.31 -5.05
C SER A 152 -3.34 13.95 -5.66
N ASP A 153 -3.18 14.68 -6.77
CA ASP A 153 -4.29 15.33 -7.46
C ASP A 153 -5.31 14.31 -8.00
N PHE A 154 -4.83 13.16 -8.50
CA PHE A 154 -5.70 12.09 -8.97
C PHE A 154 -6.45 11.42 -7.81
N ILE A 155 -5.76 11.07 -6.73
CA ILE A 155 -6.38 10.48 -5.53
C ILE A 155 -7.48 11.39 -4.98
N ARG A 156 -7.20 12.68 -4.85
CA ARG A 156 -8.15 13.65 -4.27
C ARG A 156 -9.36 13.94 -5.15
N ASN A 157 -9.24 13.82 -6.47
CA ASN A 157 -10.28 14.26 -7.40
C ASN A 157 -10.99 13.15 -8.16
N PHE A 158 -10.39 11.96 -8.29
CA PHE A 158 -10.88 10.90 -9.15
C PHE A 158 -10.93 9.53 -8.46
N MET A 159 -11.05 9.53 -7.13
CA MET A 159 -11.26 8.31 -6.35
C MET A 159 -12.43 8.44 -5.39
N SER A 160 -12.94 7.30 -4.92
CA SER A 160 -13.97 7.26 -3.90
C SER A 160 -13.47 7.87 -2.59
N PRO A 161 -14.27 8.67 -1.89
CA PRO A 161 -13.87 9.27 -0.62
C PRO A 161 -13.69 8.26 0.52
N VAL A 162 -14.03 7.00 0.31
CA VAL A 162 -13.84 5.90 1.27
C VAL A 162 -12.75 4.92 0.82
N ALA A 163 -12.10 5.16 -0.33
CA ALA A 163 -11.08 4.28 -0.88
C ALA A 163 -9.92 4.09 0.10
N ASP A 164 -9.41 2.87 0.16
CA ASP A 164 -8.16 2.52 0.81
C ASP A 164 -7.03 2.35 -0.24
N TYR A 165 -5.84 1.96 0.18
CA TYR A 165 -4.69 1.86 -0.71
C TYR A 165 -4.88 0.82 -1.83
N SER A 166 -5.72 -0.21 -1.63
CA SER A 166 -5.98 -1.22 -2.66
C SER A 166 -6.62 -0.59 -3.91
N GLU A 167 -7.47 0.43 -3.72
CA GLU A 167 -8.05 1.17 -4.82
C GLU A 167 -7.03 2.14 -5.45
N TYR A 168 -6.13 2.75 -4.67
CA TYR A 168 -5.13 3.67 -5.22
C TYR A 168 -4.17 2.96 -6.18
N VAL A 169 -3.66 1.80 -5.79
CA VAL A 169 -2.74 1.01 -6.63
C VAL A 169 -3.43 0.35 -7.83
N ASN A 170 -4.76 0.25 -7.79
CA ASN A 170 -5.56 -0.34 -8.86
C ASN A 170 -5.37 0.37 -10.23
N TYR A 171 -4.85 1.61 -10.23
CA TYR A 171 -4.59 2.37 -11.45
C TYR A 171 -3.16 2.22 -11.99
N ALA A 172 -2.28 1.52 -11.31
CA ALA A 172 -0.98 1.15 -11.86
C ALA A 172 -1.09 0.07 -12.95
N PRO A 173 -0.20 0.01 -13.93
CA PRO A 173 -0.20 -1.01 -14.96
C PRO A 173 -0.19 -2.44 -14.38
N GLY A 174 -1.01 -3.32 -14.93
CA GLY A 174 -1.06 -4.73 -14.56
C GLY A 174 -1.67 -5.05 -13.20
N THR A 175 -2.14 -4.05 -12.47
CA THR A 175 -2.71 -4.21 -11.13
C THR A 175 -4.23 -4.31 -11.20
N PHE A 176 -4.82 -5.16 -10.37
CA PHE A 176 -6.23 -5.12 -10.07
C PHE A 176 -6.47 -5.44 -8.60
N SER A 177 -7.54 -4.87 -8.06
CA SER A 177 -7.92 -5.04 -6.66
C SER A 177 -9.40 -5.41 -6.55
N LEU A 178 -9.71 -6.27 -5.61
CA LEU A 178 -11.06 -6.76 -5.33
C LEU A 178 -11.42 -6.50 -3.87
N ASN A 179 -12.62 -6.00 -3.64
CA ASN A 179 -13.17 -5.80 -2.30
C ASN A 179 -14.65 -6.23 -2.29
N PRO A 180 -14.99 -7.42 -1.80
CA PRO A 180 -16.36 -7.97 -1.88
C PRO A 180 -17.41 -7.12 -1.18
N ASN A 181 -17.06 -6.42 -0.11
CA ASN A 181 -17.99 -5.56 0.65
C ASN A 181 -18.09 -4.13 0.11
N GLY A 182 -17.43 -3.83 -1.02
CA GLY A 182 -17.38 -2.50 -1.64
C GLY A 182 -16.11 -1.72 -1.27
N ILE A 183 -15.75 -0.75 -2.10
CA ILE A 183 -14.52 0.03 -2.00
C ILE A 183 -14.36 0.63 -0.60
N GLY A 184 -13.27 0.29 0.09
CA GLY A 184 -12.92 0.78 1.44
C GLY A 184 -13.83 0.29 2.57
N LEU A 185 -14.77 -0.61 2.28
CA LEU A 185 -15.76 -1.14 3.24
C LEU A 185 -15.45 -2.58 3.70
N GLY A 186 -14.34 -3.13 3.32
CA GLY A 186 -13.84 -4.45 3.69
C GLY A 186 -12.37 -4.58 3.31
N GLN A 187 -11.82 -5.78 3.49
CA GLN A 187 -10.45 -6.05 3.10
C GLN A 187 -10.35 -6.17 1.58
N GLY A 188 -9.56 -5.30 0.96
CA GLY A 188 -9.21 -5.39 -0.45
C GLY A 188 -8.04 -6.33 -0.68
N ALA A 189 -8.11 -7.15 -1.70
CA ALA A 189 -7.03 -7.98 -2.20
C ALA A 189 -6.47 -7.37 -3.49
N THR A 190 -5.15 -7.19 -3.56
CA THR A 190 -4.47 -6.57 -4.70
C THR A 190 -3.54 -7.59 -5.36
N TYR A 191 -3.60 -7.64 -6.68
CA TYR A 191 -2.83 -8.56 -7.52
C TYR A 191 -2.14 -7.81 -8.65
N TYR A 192 -0.92 -8.20 -8.99
CA TYR A 192 -0.20 -7.72 -10.18
C TYR A 192 0.90 -8.70 -10.58
N ARG A 193 1.14 -8.87 -11.88
CA ARG A 193 2.17 -9.78 -12.44
C ARG A 193 2.14 -11.21 -11.87
N GLY A 194 1.00 -11.69 -11.36
CA GLY A 194 0.88 -12.97 -10.66
C GLY A 194 1.33 -12.95 -9.20
N PHE A 195 1.56 -11.77 -8.64
CA PHE A 195 1.78 -11.59 -7.20
C PHE A 195 0.49 -11.29 -6.48
N ALA A 196 0.27 -11.92 -5.35
CA ALA A 196 -0.76 -11.61 -4.39
C ALA A 196 -0.21 -10.83 -3.19
N ASP A 197 -1.09 -10.36 -2.32
CA ASP A 197 -0.69 -9.75 -1.06
C ASP A 197 0.15 -10.72 -0.21
N GLY A 198 1.20 -10.22 0.43
CA GLY A 198 2.23 -11.00 1.10
C GLY A 198 3.44 -11.36 0.21
N GLN A 199 3.37 -11.09 -1.09
CA GLN A 199 4.44 -11.32 -2.05
C GLN A 199 5.12 -10.04 -2.53
N TYR A 200 4.72 -8.90 -2.01
CA TYR A 200 5.34 -7.58 -2.21
C TYR A 200 5.39 -6.83 -0.89
N THR A 201 6.36 -5.95 -0.76
CA THR A 201 6.48 -5.09 0.43
C THR A 201 5.56 -3.88 0.29
N MET A 202 4.91 -3.52 1.39
CA MET A 202 4.28 -2.21 1.52
C MET A 202 5.00 -1.37 2.56
N THR A 203 5.11 -0.08 2.29
CA THR A 203 5.68 0.88 3.22
C THR A 203 4.77 2.10 3.34
N PHE A 204 4.81 2.74 4.51
CA PHE A 204 4.21 4.06 4.71
C PHE A 204 5.33 5.04 5.06
N ASP A 205 5.49 6.07 4.23
CA ASP A 205 6.65 6.98 4.28
C ASP A 205 8.00 6.25 4.29
N GLY A 206 8.10 5.10 3.60
CA GLY A 206 9.28 4.26 3.50
C GLY A 206 9.53 3.34 4.70
N ILE A 207 8.60 3.22 5.64
CA ILE A 207 8.65 2.30 6.78
C ILE A 207 7.81 1.06 6.42
N PRO A 208 8.39 -0.15 6.40
CA PRO A 208 7.64 -1.38 6.16
C PRO A 208 6.60 -1.65 7.26
N PHE A 209 5.46 -2.22 6.85
CA PHE A 209 4.43 -2.71 7.75
C PHE A 209 3.77 -3.95 7.15
N GLU A 210 3.63 -5.00 7.91
CA GLU A 210 3.05 -6.28 7.49
C GLU A 210 2.57 -7.08 8.68
N ASP A 211 1.76 -8.12 8.43
CA ASP A 211 1.46 -9.15 9.42
C ASP A 211 2.68 -10.08 9.57
N THR A 212 3.08 -10.31 10.80
CA THR A 212 4.24 -11.14 11.13
C THR A 212 4.02 -12.63 10.89
N ASN A 213 2.76 -13.07 10.87
CA ASN A 213 2.39 -14.47 10.62
C ASN A 213 2.52 -14.84 9.13
N THR A 214 1.92 -14.02 8.30
CA THR A 214 2.06 -14.02 6.84
C THR A 214 2.26 -12.57 6.44
N PRO A 215 3.28 -12.22 5.65
CA PRO A 215 3.63 -10.82 5.41
C PRO A 215 2.59 -10.09 4.54
N THR A 216 1.30 -10.24 4.89
CA THR A 216 0.13 -9.63 4.25
C THR A 216 -0.23 -8.30 4.88
N HIS A 217 -1.11 -7.56 4.22
CA HIS A 217 -1.53 -6.22 4.62
C HIS A 217 -3.05 -6.14 4.70
N HIS A 218 -3.56 -5.48 5.75
CA HIS A 218 -4.98 -5.31 5.96
C HIS A 218 -5.43 -3.94 5.42
N SER A 219 -5.87 -3.87 4.14
CA SER A 219 -6.13 -2.61 3.43
C SER A 219 -7.10 -1.67 4.17
N TRP A 220 -8.11 -2.21 4.79
CA TRP A 220 -9.15 -1.46 5.50
C TRP A 220 -8.77 -1.05 6.93
N ALA A 221 -7.75 -1.72 7.53
CA ALA A 221 -7.31 -1.51 8.90
C ALA A 221 -6.17 -0.51 9.03
N ASN A 222 -5.39 -0.32 7.96
CA ASN A 222 -4.28 0.61 7.92
C ASN A 222 -4.56 1.75 6.95
N PHE A 223 -4.13 2.95 7.28
CA PHE A 223 -4.13 4.14 6.41
C PHE A 223 -5.45 4.40 5.68
N PRO A 224 -6.52 4.80 6.38
CA PRO A 224 -7.79 5.20 5.79
C PRO A 224 -7.64 6.30 4.74
N SER A 225 -8.69 6.52 3.95
CA SER A 225 -8.78 7.65 3.03
C SER A 225 -8.35 8.97 3.69
N GLY A 226 -7.53 9.75 3.00
CA GLY A 226 -6.96 11.00 3.51
C GLY A 226 -5.63 10.87 4.25
N TRP A 227 -5.21 9.64 4.62
CA TRP A 227 -3.90 9.40 5.22
C TRP A 227 -2.81 9.19 4.17
N THR A 228 -3.18 8.74 2.98
CA THR A 228 -2.31 8.58 1.82
C THR A 228 -2.58 9.70 0.82
N ASP A 229 -1.54 10.44 0.49
CA ASP A 229 -1.62 11.55 -0.47
C ASP A 229 -1.14 11.16 -1.87
N ALA A 230 -0.14 10.29 -1.95
CA ALA A 230 0.38 9.73 -3.19
C ALA A 230 0.86 8.30 -2.96
N VAL A 231 1.01 7.55 -4.04
CA VAL A 231 1.56 6.19 -3.99
C VAL A 231 2.72 6.08 -4.96
N ASP A 232 3.81 5.51 -4.50
CA ASP A 232 4.96 5.19 -5.31
C ASP A 232 5.10 3.68 -5.38
N PHE A 233 4.93 3.12 -6.57
CA PHE A 233 4.89 1.70 -6.81
C PHE A 233 6.01 1.25 -7.75
N ASP A 234 7.02 0.58 -7.20
CA ASP A 234 8.08 -0.08 -7.96
C ASP A 234 7.72 -1.56 -8.17
N ARG A 235 7.48 -1.96 -9.42
CA ARG A 235 7.14 -3.33 -9.83
C ARG A 235 8.39 -4.20 -10.04
N SER A 236 9.40 -4.00 -9.20
CA SER A 236 10.65 -4.77 -9.18
C SER A 236 11.10 -5.00 -7.74
N PRO A 237 12.05 -5.91 -7.47
CA PRO A 237 12.65 -6.05 -6.14
C PRO A 237 13.30 -4.76 -5.61
N GLY A 238 13.39 -3.72 -6.42
CA GLY A 238 13.98 -2.45 -6.09
C GLY A 238 15.52 -2.44 -6.15
N LEU A 239 16.10 -1.46 -5.48
CA LEU A 239 17.53 -1.31 -5.26
C LEU A 239 17.91 -1.88 -3.88
N ALA A 240 19.21 -1.90 -3.56
CA ALA A 240 19.66 -2.36 -2.25
C ALA A 240 19.08 -1.52 -1.09
N SER A 241 18.82 -0.25 -1.32
CA SER A 241 18.19 0.68 -0.39
C SER A 241 16.65 0.50 -0.22
N THR A 242 16.01 -0.39 -0.97
CA THR A 242 14.58 -0.70 -0.81
C THR A 242 14.40 -1.69 0.34
N PHE A 243 13.84 -1.24 1.46
CA PHE A 243 13.62 -2.06 2.65
C PHE A 243 12.31 -2.83 2.62
N GLY A 244 12.27 -3.95 3.33
CA GLY A 244 11.09 -4.75 3.59
C GLY A 244 11.35 -6.25 3.53
N PRO A 245 10.47 -7.07 4.12
CA PRO A 245 10.66 -8.52 4.22
C PRO A 245 10.35 -9.29 2.93
N THR A 246 9.58 -8.71 2.02
CA THR A 246 9.00 -9.40 0.86
C THR A 246 9.24 -8.68 -0.47
N ASN A 247 10.41 -8.09 -0.67
CA ASN A 247 10.72 -7.26 -1.85
C ASN A 247 10.76 -8.03 -3.18
N PHE A 248 10.48 -9.31 -3.20
CA PHE A 248 10.65 -10.09 -4.41
C PHE A 248 9.61 -9.76 -5.50
N GLY A 249 8.39 -9.39 -5.12
CA GLY A 249 7.33 -8.96 -6.05
C GLY A 249 7.41 -7.49 -6.41
N GLY A 250 7.97 -6.67 -5.55
CA GLY A 250 8.00 -5.21 -5.70
C GLY A 250 7.78 -4.49 -4.38
N SER A 251 7.66 -3.16 -4.46
CA SER A 251 7.36 -2.33 -3.29
C SER A 251 6.31 -1.26 -3.60
N ILE A 252 5.34 -1.10 -2.71
CA ILE A 252 4.30 -0.08 -2.74
C ILE A 252 4.54 0.85 -1.56
N ASN A 253 4.96 2.08 -1.82
CA ASN A 253 5.18 3.09 -0.79
C ASN A 253 4.02 4.08 -0.77
N LEU A 254 3.27 4.08 0.32
CA LEU A 254 2.21 5.03 0.60
C LEU A 254 2.84 6.29 1.20
N LEU A 255 2.55 7.43 0.64
CA LEU A 255 3.11 8.71 1.09
C LEU A 255 2.06 9.50 1.85
N SER A 256 2.37 9.89 3.08
CA SER A 256 1.49 10.72 3.90
C SER A 256 1.39 12.14 3.35
N PRO A 257 0.28 12.88 3.64
CA PRO A 257 0.14 14.26 3.23
C PRO A 257 1.32 15.14 3.64
N GLN A 258 1.73 16.00 2.72
CA GLN A 258 2.83 16.94 2.95
C GLN A 258 2.32 18.14 3.76
N LEU A 259 3.18 18.65 4.65
CA LEU A 259 2.88 19.82 5.45
C LEU A 259 2.85 21.09 4.59
N SER A 260 1.73 21.82 4.63
CA SER A 260 1.54 23.05 3.89
C SER A 260 2.21 24.25 4.60
N PRO A 261 2.75 25.23 3.85
CA PRO A 261 3.18 26.48 4.44
C PRO A 261 2.03 27.33 4.95
N ASP A 262 0.82 27.09 4.45
CA ASP A 262 -0.38 27.85 4.75
C ASP A 262 -1.30 27.11 5.72
N PRO A 263 -1.91 27.81 6.70
CA PRO A 263 -2.93 27.21 7.54
C PRO A 263 -4.19 26.93 6.74
N ASP A 264 -4.80 25.77 7.03
CA ASP A 264 -6.05 25.33 6.40
C ASP A 264 -6.86 24.46 7.36
N ILE A 265 -8.18 24.58 7.32
CA ILE A 265 -9.08 23.72 8.08
C ILE A 265 -10.20 23.29 7.14
N ARG A 266 -10.45 22.00 7.08
CA ARG A 266 -11.48 21.42 6.23
C ARG A 266 -12.34 20.45 7.03
N GLY A 267 -13.66 20.65 6.94
CA GLY A 267 -14.64 19.68 7.42
C GLY A 267 -15.29 19.00 6.22
N THR A 268 -15.27 17.66 6.20
CA THR A 268 -15.82 16.89 5.09
C THR A 268 -16.92 15.95 5.59
N ILE A 269 -18.02 15.90 4.84
CA ILE A 269 -19.13 14.95 5.04
C ILE A 269 -19.29 14.20 3.73
N ASN A 270 -19.23 12.86 3.81
CA ASN A 270 -19.59 11.98 2.73
C ASN A 270 -20.83 11.18 3.09
N TYR A 271 -21.73 11.00 2.12
CA TYR A 271 -22.92 10.17 2.27
C TYR A 271 -23.22 9.42 0.97
N GLY A 272 -23.59 8.15 1.06
CA GLY A 272 -23.89 7.39 -0.14
C GLY A 272 -24.47 6.00 0.07
N SER A 273 -24.24 5.14 -0.91
CA SER A 273 -24.73 3.77 -0.96
C SER A 273 -24.36 3.00 0.31
N PHE A 274 -25.17 2.01 0.64
CA PHE A 274 -24.98 1.14 1.81
C PHE A 274 -25.02 1.94 3.12
N ASN A 275 -25.84 3.03 3.15
CA ASN A 275 -25.94 3.94 4.28
C ASN A 275 -24.56 4.46 4.76
N THR A 276 -23.59 4.51 3.86
CA THR A 276 -22.22 4.91 4.19
C THR A 276 -22.16 6.39 4.52
N ARG A 277 -21.56 6.71 5.66
CA ARG A 277 -21.35 8.06 6.17
C ARG A 277 -19.92 8.23 6.62
N VAL A 278 -19.26 9.29 6.16
CA VAL A 278 -17.94 9.67 6.68
C VAL A 278 -18.00 11.11 7.15
N LEU A 279 -17.56 11.33 8.38
CA LEU A 279 -17.26 12.66 8.92
C LEU A 279 -15.76 12.77 9.08
N GLN A 280 -15.16 13.84 8.54
CA GLN A 280 -13.72 14.06 8.59
C GLN A 280 -13.42 15.52 8.90
N LEU A 281 -12.38 15.73 9.69
CA LEU A 281 -11.81 17.05 10.00
C LEU A 281 -10.31 17.00 9.75
N ASP A 282 -9.86 17.85 8.83
CA ASP A 282 -8.44 18.10 8.54
C ASP A 282 -8.07 19.48 9.08
N ALA A 283 -6.89 19.62 9.67
CA ALA A 283 -6.37 20.90 10.11
C ALA A 283 -4.85 20.98 9.90
N GLU A 284 -4.42 22.04 9.23
CA GLU A 284 -3.03 22.37 8.98
C GLU A 284 -2.70 23.72 9.61
N SER A 285 -1.60 23.79 10.34
CA SER A 285 -1.19 25.03 11.02
C SER A 285 -0.53 26.05 10.09
N GLY A 286 -0.04 25.60 8.93
CA GLY A 286 0.99 26.33 8.21
C GLY A 286 2.29 26.37 9.00
N PHE A 287 3.27 27.12 8.53
CA PHE A 287 4.51 27.36 9.28
C PHE A 287 4.32 28.42 10.37
N PHE A 288 4.74 28.11 11.61
CA PHE A 288 4.57 28.99 12.75
C PHE A 288 5.79 29.02 13.69
N GLY A 289 5.73 29.92 14.67
CA GLY A 289 6.77 30.12 15.67
C GLY A 289 7.99 30.91 15.17
N PRO A 290 9.01 31.13 16.01
CA PRO A 290 10.20 31.86 15.63
C PRO A 290 10.92 31.22 14.45
N GLY A 291 11.16 31.98 13.39
CA GLY A 291 11.81 31.50 12.16
C GLY A 291 10.97 30.53 11.33
N SER A 292 9.65 30.46 11.57
CA SER A 292 8.72 29.55 10.85
C SER A 292 9.19 28.09 10.83
N ARG A 293 9.69 27.64 11.99
CA ARG A 293 10.37 26.32 12.11
C ARG A 293 9.40 25.17 12.42
N ASN A 294 8.18 25.47 12.78
CA ASN A 294 7.21 24.47 13.18
C ASN A 294 6.09 24.35 12.14
N SER A 295 5.60 23.16 11.91
CA SER A 295 4.40 22.89 11.13
C SER A 295 3.70 21.66 11.70
N PHE A 296 2.38 21.66 11.64
CA PHE A 296 1.53 20.59 12.16
C PHE A 296 0.37 20.33 11.22
N LEU A 297 0.03 19.06 11.05
CA LEU A 297 -1.12 18.56 10.31
C LEU A 297 -1.82 17.50 11.14
N MET A 298 -3.15 17.49 11.16
CA MET A 298 -3.96 16.44 11.76
C MET A 298 -5.17 16.09 10.91
N ASP A 299 -5.58 14.84 10.97
CA ASP A 299 -6.84 14.31 10.43
C ASP A 299 -7.56 13.52 11.52
N ILE A 300 -8.88 13.66 11.58
CA ILE A 300 -9.74 12.83 12.43
C ILE A 300 -10.95 12.46 11.59
N GLN A 301 -11.31 11.19 11.58
CA GLN A 301 -12.43 10.72 10.80
C GLN A 301 -13.24 9.62 11.50
N GLN A 302 -14.51 9.55 11.14
CA GLN A 302 -15.44 8.48 11.51
C GLN A 302 -16.15 7.98 10.26
N LEU A 303 -16.16 6.65 10.05
CA LEU A 303 -16.94 5.97 9.02
C LEU A 303 -17.97 5.06 9.67
N LEU A 304 -19.19 5.07 9.13
CA LEU A 304 -20.27 4.14 9.43
C LEU A 304 -20.81 3.63 8.09
N SER A 305 -21.00 2.32 7.93
CA SER A 305 -21.55 1.72 6.71
C SER A 305 -22.25 0.41 7.03
N ASP A 306 -23.35 0.13 6.31
CA ASP A 306 -24.00 -1.17 6.35
C ASP A 306 -23.24 -2.23 5.50
N GLY A 307 -22.27 -1.79 4.64
CA GLY A 307 -21.58 -2.64 3.68
C GLY A 307 -22.43 -2.99 2.46
N TYR A 308 -21.79 -3.46 1.38
CA TYR A 308 -22.51 -4.00 0.23
C TYR A 308 -23.14 -5.36 0.53
N GLN A 309 -22.38 -6.22 1.21
CA GLN A 309 -22.85 -7.55 1.61
C GLN A 309 -23.81 -7.43 2.80
N THR A 310 -24.87 -8.28 2.82
CA THR A 310 -25.90 -8.22 3.86
C THR A 310 -25.30 -8.38 5.26
N TYR A 311 -25.66 -7.46 6.18
CA TYR A 311 -25.24 -7.42 7.58
C TYR A 311 -23.71 -7.37 7.83
N ASN A 312 -22.91 -7.08 6.81
CA ASN A 312 -21.46 -6.91 6.95
C ASN A 312 -21.12 -5.44 7.29
N TYR A 313 -21.57 -5.01 8.43
CA TYR A 313 -21.42 -3.63 8.92
C TYR A 313 -19.97 -3.26 9.17
N GLN A 314 -19.65 -1.97 8.95
CA GLN A 314 -18.38 -1.39 9.35
C GLN A 314 -18.57 -0.09 10.12
N LYS A 315 -17.88 0.01 11.25
CA LYS A 315 -17.70 1.24 12.01
C LYS A 315 -16.22 1.46 12.23
N ARG A 316 -15.71 2.61 11.79
CA ARG A 316 -14.29 2.97 11.93
C ARG A 316 -14.16 4.36 12.53
N VAL A 317 -13.25 4.51 13.49
CA VAL A 317 -12.76 5.79 13.99
C VAL A 317 -11.26 5.81 13.78
N ALA A 318 -10.75 6.87 13.17
CA ALA A 318 -9.33 7.00 12.87
C ALA A 318 -8.86 8.44 13.05
N GLY A 319 -7.58 8.61 13.33
CA GLY A 319 -6.98 9.93 13.38
C GLY A 319 -5.46 9.85 13.43
N TYR A 320 -4.79 10.82 12.82
CA TYR A 320 -3.34 10.98 12.89
C TYR A 320 -2.95 12.43 13.10
N GLY A 321 -1.72 12.61 13.59
CA GLY A 321 -1.02 13.88 13.62
C GLY A 321 0.38 13.76 13.05
N LYS A 322 0.81 14.77 12.29
CA LYS A 322 2.16 14.90 11.75
C LYS A 322 2.70 16.26 12.15
N TYR A 323 3.85 16.28 12.80
CA TYR A 323 4.51 17.49 13.26
C TYR A 323 5.93 17.54 12.73
N GLN A 324 6.34 18.67 12.21
CA GLN A 324 7.70 18.90 11.76
C GLN A 324 8.32 20.08 12.52
N TYR A 325 9.52 19.85 13.01
CA TYR A 325 10.40 20.87 13.56
C TYR A 325 11.65 21.00 12.72
N ARG A 326 11.87 22.16 12.15
CA ARG A 326 13.08 22.48 11.44
C ARG A 326 14.19 22.86 12.46
N VAL A 327 15.08 21.88 12.73
CA VAL A 327 16.16 22.02 13.72
C VAL A 327 17.15 23.07 13.23
N SER A 328 17.48 23.05 11.95
CA SER A 328 18.32 24.04 11.25
C SER A 328 17.85 24.17 9.80
N ASP A 329 18.50 25.02 9.01
CA ASP A 329 18.23 25.15 7.58
C ASP A 329 18.61 23.87 6.80
N ARG A 330 19.34 22.93 7.43
CA ARG A 330 19.84 21.69 6.84
C ARG A 330 19.32 20.44 7.55
N SER A 331 18.47 20.57 8.55
CA SER A 331 17.99 19.40 9.28
C SER A 331 16.59 19.60 9.82
N SER A 332 15.80 18.53 9.80
CA SER A 332 14.43 18.49 10.30
C SER A 332 14.16 17.24 11.11
N LEU A 333 13.29 17.38 12.10
CA LEU A 333 12.68 16.30 12.85
C LEU A 333 11.19 16.26 12.50
N THR A 334 10.72 15.10 12.06
CA THR A 334 9.29 14.84 11.79
C THR A 334 8.78 13.78 12.76
N LEU A 335 7.68 14.07 13.43
CA LEU A 335 6.97 13.13 14.26
C LEU A 335 5.63 12.82 13.60
N TYR A 336 5.27 11.55 13.54
CA TYR A 336 3.98 11.06 13.05
C TYR A 336 3.39 10.10 14.07
N GLY A 337 2.09 10.15 14.26
CA GLY A 337 1.37 9.18 15.08
C GLY A 337 -0.08 9.08 14.63
N GLY A 338 -0.53 7.87 14.37
CA GLY A 338 -1.88 7.58 13.89
C GLY A 338 -2.46 6.33 14.55
N LEU A 339 -3.79 6.30 14.68
CA LEU A 339 -4.52 5.16 15.21
C LEU A 339 -5.84 4.94 14.46
N VAL A 340 -6.22 3.67 14.34
CA VAL A 340 -7.49 3.23 13.73
C VAL A 340 -8.17 2.23 14.67
N ASP A 341 -9.48 2.37 14.85
CA ASP A 341 -10.34 1.45 15.60
C ASP A 341 -11.52 1.04 14.72
N ILE A 342 -11.63 -0.25 14.40
CA ILE A 342 -12.63 -0.80 13.49
C ILE A 342 -13.45 -1.87 14.20
N TRP A 343 -14.77 -1.79 14.00
CA TRP A 343 -15.74 -2.81 14.38
C TRP A 343 -16.52 -3.24 13.14
N THR A 344 -16.64 -4.54 12.93
CA THR A 344 -17.39 -5.13 11.82
C THR A 344 -17.99 -6.47 12.22
N ASN A 345 -18.98 -6.93 11.45
CA ASN A 345 -19.57 -8.27 11.54
C ASN A 345 -19.06 -9.18 10.42
N THR A 346 -17.87 -8.91 9.89
CA THR A 346 -17.29 -9.72 8.82
C THR A 346 -17.03 -11.14 9.33
N PRO A 347 -17.66 -12.17 8.75
CA PRO A 347 -17.42 -13.56 9.10
C PRO A 347 -16.06 -14.03 8.57
N LYS A 348 -15.63 -15.22 8.95
CA LYS A 348 -14.39 -15.80 8.40
C LYS A 348 -14.50 -16.00 6.88
N THR A 349 -15.61 -16.55 6.41
CA THR A 349 -15.88 -16.76 4.98
C THR A 349 -16.71 -15.60 4.44
N THR A 350 -16.10 -14.81 3.57
CA THR A 350 -16.74 -13.61 2.98
C THR A 350 -17.43 -13.87 1.65
N ASN A 351 -17.37 -15.09 1.14
CA ASN A 351 -17.95 -15.49 -0.13
C ASN A 351 -19.19 -16.36 0.09
N PRO A 352 -20.37 -16.00 -0.44
CA PRO A 352 -21.57 -16.82 -0.37
C PRO A 352 -21.46 -18.05 -1.29
N THR A 353 -22.23 -19.10 -0.96
CA THR A 353 -22.37 -20.24 -1.86
C THR A 353 -23.20 -19.89 -3.08
N ARG A 354 -23.01 -20.62 -4.18
CA ARG A 354 -23.83 -20.48 -5.40
C ARG A 354 -25.33 -20.65 -5.11
N ALA A 355 -25.68 -21.56 -4.21
CA ALA A 355 -27.08 -21.76 -3.78
C ALA A 355 -27.60 -20.50 -3.07
N GLN A 356 -26.83 -19.92 -2.16
CA GLN A 356 -27.23 -18.70 -1.46
C GLN A 356 -27.40 -17.51 -2.39
N VAL A 357 -26.49 -17.34 -3.35
CA VAL A 357 -26.61 -16.28 -4.37
C VAL A 357 -27.89 -16.47 -5.20
N ALA A 358 -28.18 -17.69 -5.61
CA ALA A 358 -29.39 -17.98 -6.38
C ALA A 358 -30.70 -17.75 -5.61
N GLU A 359 -30.67 -17.93 -4.29
CA GLU A 359 -31.86 -17.79 -3.43
C GLU A 359 -32.04 -16.38 -2.89
N TYR A 360 -30.94 -15.73 -2.45
CA TYR A 360 -30.98 -14.47 -1.69
C TYR A 360 -30.41 -13.26 -2.44
N GLY A 361 -29.71 -13.49 -3.57
CA GLY A 361 -29.13 -12.46 -4.41
C GLY A 361 -27.61 -12.28 -4.23
N ASP A 362 -27.02 -11.49 -5.13
CA ASP A 362 -25.55 -11.36 -5.32
C ASP A 362 -24.82 -10.71 -4.13
N ASN A 363 -25.52 -10.01 -3.26
CA ASN A 363 -24.96 -9.36 -2.09
C ASN A 363 -25.21 -10.11 -0.77
N TYR A 364 -25.76 -11.32 -0.82
CA TYR A 364 -25.97 -12.12 0.38
C TYR A 364 -24.64 -12.52 1.04
N LEU A 365 -24.60 -12.45 2.35
CA LEU A 365 -23.50 -12.97 3.18
C LEU A 365 -24.03 -13.50 4.52
N LEU A 366 -24.72 -12.66 5.26
CA LEU A 366 -25.22 -12.95 6.61
C LEU A 366 -26.72 -12.71 6.71
N ASP A 367 -27.33 -13.28 7.76
CA ASP A 367 -28.75 -13.22 8.06
C ASP A 367 -29.07 -12.39 9.31
N GLY A 368 -30.28 -11.85 9.37
CA GLY A 368 -30.74 -11.01 10.48
C GLY A 368 -31.40 -11.76 11.63
N THR A 369 -31.65 -13.08 11.49
CA THR A 369 -32.41 -13.87 12.45
C THR A 369 -31.51 -14.90 13.17
N PRO A 370 -31.57 -15.00 14.54
CA PRO A 370 -30.68 -15.88 15.28
C PRO A 370 -31.04 -17.37 15.18
N PHE A 371 -32.25 -17.69 14.71
CA PHE A 371 -32.73 -19.06 14.63
C PHE A 371 -33.49 -19.30 13.33
N LEU A 372 -33.28 -20.48 12.77
CA LEU A 372 -34.03 -21.00 11.64
C LEU A 372 -35.48 -21.31 12.02
N ALA A 373 -36.38 -21.48 11.04
CA ALA A 373 -37.77 -21.77 11.27
C ALA A 373 -38.05 -23.07 12.08
N ASN A 374 -37.10 -24.00 12.09
CA ASN A 374 -37.13 -25.23 12.88
C ASN A 374 -36.63 -25.06 14.33
N GLY A 375 -36.24 -23.83 14.75
CA GLY A 375 -35.76 -23.52 16.07
C GLY A 375 -34.28 -23.79 16.33
N THR A 376 -33.53 -24.27 15.31
CA THR A 376 -32.07 -24.41 15.43
C THR A 376 -31.37 -23.06 15.21
N PRO A 377 -30.20 -22.80 15.85
CA PRO A 377 -29.42 -21.61 15.57
C PRO A 377 -29.09 -21.48 14.08
N ASP A 378 -29.23 -20.26 13.55
CA ASP A 378 -28.87 -19.97 12.17
C ASP A 378 -27.35 -19.75 12.06
N PRO A 379 -26.59 -20.55 11.27
CA PRO A 379 -25.16 -20.41 11.17
C PRO A 379 -24.72 -19.09 10.51
N TYR A 380 -25.60 -18.40 9.81
CA TYR A 380 -25.33 -17.14 9.12
C TYR A 380 -25.84 -15.91 9.89
N TYR A 381 -26.28 -16.07 11.12
CA TYR A 381 -26.75 -14.92 11.89
C TYR A 381 -25.60 -13.96 12.23
N TYR A 382 -25.68 -12.71 11.74
CA TYR A 382 -24.65 -11.69 11.86
C TYR A 382 -24.21 -11.41 13.32
N GLY A 383 -25.08 -11.65 14.30
CA GLY A 383 -24.76 -11.44 15.71
C GLY A 383 -23.81 -12.47 16.31
N TYR A 384 -23.51 -13.56 15.58
CA TYR A 384 -22.46 -14.49 15.95
C TYR A 384 -21.07 -14.03 15.47
N ASP A 385 -21.02 -13.09 14.53
CA ASP A 385 -19.77 -12.60 13.96
C ASP A 385 -19.43 -11.22 14.54
N PHE A 386 -18.27 -11.13 15.11
CA PHE A 386 -17.72 -9.95 15.70
C PHE A 386 -16.25 -9.85 15.36
N TYR A 387 -15.83 -8.71 14.83
CA TYR A 387 -14.47 -8.48 14.40
C TYR A 387 -14.04 -7.07 14.82
N HIS A 388 -13.14 -6.99 15.79
CA HIS A 388 -12.60 -5.75 16.32
C HIS A 388 -11.13 -5.64 16.00
N VAL A 389 -10.73 -4.61 15.25
CA VAL A 389 -9.35 -4.35 14.86
C VAL A 389 -8.91 -3.00 15.41
N GLN A 390 -7.75 -2.96 16.02
CA GLN A 390 -7.06 -1.74 16.42
C GLN A 390 -5.67 -1.72 15.82
N THR A 391 -5.31 -0.62 15.15
CA THR A 391 -3.96 -0.38 14.67
C THR A 391 -3.41 0.94 15.18
N ASP A 392 -2.13 0.99 15.44
CA ASP A 392 -1.38 2.22 15.65
C ASP A 392 -0.09 2.22 14.83
N PHE A 393 0.34 3.41 14.39
CA PHE A 393 1.53 3.60 13.58
C PHE A 393 2.19 4.92 13.97
N GLU A 394 3.41 4.86 14.50
CA GLU A 394 4.15 6.02 14.96
C GLU A 394 5.58 5.99 14.44
N TYR A 395 6.11 7.17 14.10
CA TYR A 395 7.53 7.31 13.82
C TYR A 395 8.10 8.68 14.22
N ALA A 396 9.41 8.69 14.44
CA ALA A 396 10.25 9.88 14.55
C ALA A 396 11.32 9.84 13.47
N ALA A 397 11.23 10.73 12.50
CA ALA A 397 12.18 10.82 11.37
C ALA A 397 13.11 12.02 11.55
N TYR A 398 14.41 11.80 11.40
CA TYR A 398 15.40 12.86 11.37
C TYR A 398 16.14 12.85 10.05
N THR A 399 16.12 13.97 9.35
CA THR A 399 16.85 14.19 8.10
C THR A 399 17.85 15.30 8.26
N ALA A 400 19.06 15.12 7.75
CA ALA A 400 20.13 16.11 7.85
C ALA A 400 21.03 16.13 6.61
N ASP A 401 21.25 17.31 6.06
CA ASP A 401 22.39 17.60 5.19
C ASP A 401 23.61 17.97 6.06
N LEU A 402 24.54 17.03 6.14
CA LEU A 402 25.75 17.18 6.95
C LEU A 402 26.84 18.03 6.26
N GLY A 403 26.56 18.50 5.05
CA GLY A 403 27.49 19.26 4.23
C GLY A 403 28.47 18.41 3.42
N ASN A 404 29.14 19.03 2.47
CA ASN A 404 30.10 18.37 1.58
C ASN A 404 29.50 17.15 0.84
N GLY A 405 28.19 17.18 0.53
CA GLY A 405 27.45 16.10 -0.15
C GLY A 405 27.10 14.91 0.75
N TRP A 406 27.28 14.97 2.05
CA TRP A 406 26.81 13.97 3.00
C TRP A 406 25.38 14.28 3.42
N LYS A 407 24.50 13.26 3.37
CA LYS A 407 23.13 13.32 3.88
C LYS A 407 22.87 12.12 4.79
N PHE A 408 22.10 12.33 5.82
CA PHE A 408 21.68 11.30 6.77
C PHE A 408 20.17 11.31 6.95
N ASP A 409 19.56 10.15 6.87
CA ASP A 409 18.14 9.91 7.09
C ASP A 409 17.96 8.76 8.06
N THR A 410 17.12 8.92 9.09
CA THR A 410 16.76 7.82 9.99
C THR A 410 15.30 7.96 10.43
N LYS A 411 14.63 6.82 10.63
CA LYS A 411 13.24 6.75 11.11
C LYS A 411 13.10 5.66 12.14
N LEU A 412 13.01 6.07 13.39
CA LEU A 412 12.61 5.19 14.50
C LEU A 412 11.09 5.02 14.46
N TYR A 413 10.59 3.81 14.51
CA TYR A 413 9.16 3.56 14.42
C TYR A 413 8.66 2.46 15.36
N THR A 414 7.34 2.47 15.59
CA THR A 414 6.59 1.35 16.14
C THR A 414 5.24 1.26 15.46
N THR A 415 4.78 0.05 15.21
CA THR A 415 3.45 -0.20 14.68
C THR A 415 2.80 -1.34 15.42
N ARG A 416 1.49 -1.32 15.52
CA ARG A 416 0.72 -2.37 16.16
C ARG A 416 -0.50 -2.70 15.33
N TYR A 417 -0.79 -3.99 15.26
CA TYR A 417 -2.07 -4.54 14.86
C TYR A 417 -2.61 -5.42 15.99
N TRP A 418 -3.86 -5.25 16.35
CA TRP A 418 -4.54 -6.08 17.30
C TRP A 418 -5.93 -6.40 16.77
N ASN A 419 -6.23 -7.70 16.64
CA ASN A 419 -7.45 -8.21 16.08
C ASN A 419 -8.05 -9.24 17.03
N LYS A 420 -9.23 -8.92 17.60
CA LYS A 420 -10.07 -9.85 18.34
C LYS A 420 -11.28 -10.18 17.48
N GLN A 421 -11.47 -11.45 17.19
CA GLN A 421 -12.58 -11.92 16.37
C GLN A 421 -13.29 -13.06 17.08
N PHE A 422 -14.63 -13.09 16.93
CA PHE A 422 -15.46 -14.22 17.29
C PHE A 422 -16.36 -14.50 16.11
N TYR A 423 -16.47 -15.75 15.67
CA TYR A 423 -17.25 -16.09 14.48
C TYR A 423 -17.79 -17.52 14.53
N GLN A 424 -18.87 -17.76 13.74
CA GLN A 424 -19.38 -19.08 13.47
C GLN A 424 -18.55 -19.73 12.35
N ASN A 425 -18.11 -20.94 12.59
CA ASN A 425 -17.41 -21.76 11.60
C ASN A 425 -18.30 -22.84 11.02
N GLY A 426 -18.35 -22.91 9.68
CA GLY A 426 -19.10 -23.93 8.93
C GLY A 426 -20.60 -23.63 8.79
N ALA A 427 -21.24 -24.45 7.95
CA ALA A 427 -22.63 -24.27 7.54
C ALA A 427 -23.65 -24.83 8.56
N THR A 428 -23.22 -25.31 9.72
CA THR A 428 -24.08 -25.83 10.79
C THR A 428 -23.56 -25.45 12.16
N VAL A 429 -24.47 -25.08 13.06
CA VAL A 429 -24.09 -24.76 14.44
C VAL A 429 -24.00 -26.04 15.29
N ASN A 430 -22.80 -26.29 15.78
CA ASN A 430 -22.53 -27.34 16.75
C ASN A 430 -22.33 -26.73 18.15
N LEU A 431 -23.14 -27.15 19.09
CA LEU A 431 -23.12 -26.68 20.49
C LEU A 431 -22.48 -27.68 21.45
N THR A 432 -21.93 -28.81 20.97
CA THR A 432 -21.32 -29.81 21.83
C THR A 432 -20.08 -29.27 22.50
N SER A 433 -19.88 -29.60 23.77
CA SER A 433 -18.76 -29.10 24.59
C SER A 433 -17.39 -29.60 24.10
N SER A 434 -17.34 -30.65 23.29
CA SER A 434 -16.09 -31.23 22.81
C SER A 434 -15.61 -30.66 21.45
N LYS A 435 -16.51 -30.15 20.64
CA LYS A 435 -16.20 -29.56 19.33
C LYS A 435 -17.27 -28.54 18.91
N PRO A 436 -17.38 -27.44 19.61
CA PRO A 436 -18.32 -26.35 19.25
C PRO A 436 -17.87 -25.68 17.95
N SER A 437 -18.81 -25.08 17.24
CA SER A 437 -18.54 -24.44 15.94
C SER A 437 -18.21 -22.96 16.00
N GLY A 438 -18.41 -22.32 17.15
CA GLY A 438 -17.90 -20.97 17.35
C GLY A 438 -16.38 -20.97 17.51
N VAL A 439 -15.74 -19.87 17.12
CA VAL A 439 -14.29 -19.69 17.27
C VAL A 439 -14.01 -18.36 17.92
N ASP A 440 -13.27 -18.38 19.03
CA ASP A 440 -12.62 -17.21 19.60
C ASP A 440 -11.21 -17.10 19.03
N LYS A 441 -10.90 -15.94 18.41
CA LYS A 441 -9.63 -15.68 17.73
C LYS A 441 -8.97 -14.41 18.20
N LEU A 442 -7.67 -14.47 18.43
CA LEU A 442 -6.78 -13.34 18.61
C LEU A 442 -5.65 -13.39 17.58
N ASN A 443 -5.33 -12.25 16.99
CA ASN A 443 -4.06 -12.02 16.28
C ASN A 443 -3.56 -10.63 16.66
N GLY A 444 -2.49 -10.56 17.44
CA GLY A 444 -1.94 -9.32 17.92
C GLY A 444 -0.44 -9.27 17.73
N TYR A 445 0.07 -8.24 17.06
CA TYR A 445 1.51 -8.04 16.90
C TYR A 445 1.89 -6.57 17.06
N ARG A 446 3.14 -6.36 17.45
CA ARG A 446 3.76 -5.04 17.52
C ARG A 446 5.17 -5.10 16.97
N HIS A 447 5.48 -4.19 16.06
CA HIS A 447 6.82 -3.94 15.54
C HIS A 447 7.45 -2.75 16.26
N ALA A 448 8.78 -2.78 16.35
CA ALA A 448 9.62 -1.65 16.71
C ALA A 448 10.93 -1.74 15.91
N GLY A 449 11.28 -0.67 15.24
CA GLY A 449 12.41 -0.72 14.33
C GLY A 449 13.01 0.63 13.98
N ASP A 450 14.02 0.59 13.13
CA ASP A 450 14.69 1.74 12.59
C ASP A 450 15.10 1.52 11.13
N THR A 451 14.97 2.57 10.34
CA THR A 451 15.63 2.68 9.03
C THR A 451 16.68 3.77 9.09
N ALA A 452 17.91 3.48 8.74
CA ALA A 452 18.98 4.46 8.71
C ALA A 452 19.72 4.42 7.37
N ILE A 453 19.87 5.56 6.72
CA ILE A 453 20.56 5.71 5.42
C ILE A 453 21.56 6.86 5.52
N LEU A 454 22.80 6.57 5.18
CA LEU A 454 23.85 7.57 4.97
C LEU A 454 24.20 7.61 3.48
N SER A 455 24.12 8.77 2.88
CA SER A 455 24.50 8.97 1.48
C SER A 455 25.62 9.98 1.32
N LYS A 456 26.41 9.76 0.29
CA LYS A 456 27.52 10.64 -0.11
C LYS A 456 27.44 10.96 -1.58
N GLU A 457 27.15 12.18 -1.90
CA GLU A 457 27.24 12.70 -3.25
C GLU A 457 28.70 13.06 -3.60
N THR A 458 29.17 12.62 -4.75
CA THR A 458 30.52 12.82 -5.28
C THR A 458 30.45 13.23 -6.76
N PRO A 459 31.50 13.76 -7.36
CA PRO A 459 31.54 14.03 -8.81
C PRO A 459 31.32 12.80 -9.70
N TRP A 460 31.50 11.59 -9.16
CA TRP A 460 31.38 10.32 -9.87
C TRP A 460 30.04 9.64 -9.70
N GLY A 461 29.21 10.14 -8.77
CA GLY A 461 27.95 9.52 -8.44
C GLY A 461 27.61 9.59 -6.96
N ILE A 462 26.63 8.79 -6.54
CA ILE A 462 26.09 8.80 -5.20
C ILE A 462 26.34 7.44 -4.54
N PHE A 463 27.06 7.43 -3.44
CA PHE A 463 27.19 6.26 -2.57
C PHE A 463 26.11 6.29 -1.50
N ARG A 464 25.42 5.16 -1.27
CA ARG A 464 24.44 4.98 -0.19
C ARG A 464 24.76 3.71 0.58
N THR A 465 24.69 3.80 1.89
CA THR A 465 24.75 2.65 2.80
C THR A 465 23.78 2.86 3.94
N GLY A 466 23.33 1.79 4.53
CA GLY A 466 22.38 1.90 5.62
C GLY A 466 21.93 0.53 6.13
N VAL A 467 20.92 0.56 6.96
CA VAL A 467 20.36 -0.63 7.57
C VAL A 467 18.85 -0.42 7.83
N TRP A 468 18.09 -1.47 7.65
CA TRP A 468 16.78 -1.62 8.25
C TRP A 468 16.88 -2.66 9.34
N TYR A 469 16.38 -2.32 10.53
CA TYR A 469 16.20 -3.23 11.66
C TYR A 469 14.74 -3.21 12.07
N ASP A 470 14.16 -4.40 12.23
CA ASP A 470 12.80 -4.59 12.73
C ASP A 470 12.79 -5.72 13.75
N TRP A 471 12.11 -5.49 14.85
CA TRP A 471 11.79 -6.47 15.85
C TRP A 471 10.27 -6.50 16.03
N ALA A 472 9.67 -7.67 16.00
CA ALA A 472 8.26 -7.81 16.25
C ALA A 472 7.95 -8.96 17.23
N TYR A 473 6.90 -8.72 18.00
CA TYR A 473 6.30 -9.67 18.92
C TYR A 473 4.87 -9.96 18.47
N THR A 474 4.51 -11.24 18.41
CA THR A 474 3.18 -11.71 18.00
C THR A 474 2.60 -12.66 19.01
N ASP A 475 1.33 -12.46 19.32
CA ASP A 475 0.53 -13.34 20.17
C ASP A 475 -0.76 -13.68 19.44
N ARG A 476 -1.04 -14.99 19.26
CA ARG A 476 -2.18 -15.44 18.47
C ARG A 476 -2.76 -16.75 18.96
N TYR A 477 -4.08 -16.87 18.85
CA TYR A 477 -4.79 -18.12 19.10
C TYR A 477 -6.07 -18.23 18.27
N GLN A 478 -6.53 -19.46 18.13
CA GLN A 478 -7.90 -19.80 17.77
C GLN A 478 -8.37 -20.89 18.73
N ILE A 479 -9.51 -20.63 19.40
CA ILE A 479 -10.06 -21.54 20.40
C ILE A 479 -11.50 -21.86 20.00
N PRO A 480 -11.87 -23.14 19.82
CA PRO A 480 -13.26 -23.52 19.61
C PRO A 480 -14.13 -23.06 20.78
N SER A 481 -15.26 -22.47 20.49
CA SER A 481 -16.10 -21.81 21.48
C SER A 481 -17.59 -22.09 21.22
N ASN A 482 -18.38 -22.14 22.27
CA ASN A 482 -19.82 -22.24 22.10
C ASN A 482 -20.39 -20.91 21.59
N ILE A 483 -21.01 -20.94 20.40
CA ILE A 483 -21.46 -19.72 19.72
C ILE A 483 -22.52 -18.92 20.50
N LEU A 484 -23.32 -19.58 21.33
CA LEU A 484 -24.38 -18.93 22.10
C LEU A 484 -23.91 -18.39 23.44
N THR A 485 -22.99 -19.09 24.11
CA THR A 485 -22.53 -18.76 25.48
C THR A 485 -21.16 -18.10 25.48
N GLN A 486 -20.42 -18.16 24.37
CA GLN A 486 -19.04 -17.70 24.22
C GLN A 486 -18.08 -18.34 25.24
N VAL A 487 -18.35 -19.60 25.59
CA VAL A 487 -17.50 -20.38 26.49
C VAL A 487 -16.55 -21.23 25.65
N ASP A 488 -15.27 -21.01 25.87
CA ASP A 488 -14.17 -21.67 25.16
C ASP A 488 -13.96 -23.11 25.62
N THR A 489 -13.45 -23.92 24.70
CA THR A 489 -12.92 -25.25 25.04
C THR A 489 -11.60 -25.10 25.79
N PRO A 490 -11.19 -26.11 26.59
CA PRO A 490 -9.91 -26.10 27.29
C PRO A 490 -8.68 -26.08 26.36
N LEU A 491 -8.84 -26.50 25.10
CA LEU A 491 -7.78 -26.58 24.09
C LEU A 491 -8.11 -25.71 22.90
N GLY A 492 -7.14 -24.94 22.46
CA GLY A 492 -7.22 -24.19 21.20
C GLY A 492 -7.03 -25.08 19.97
N ASN A 493 -7.43 -24.59 18.82
CA ASN A 493 -6.92 -25.11 17.54
C ASN A 493 -5.41 -24.86 17.46
N PHE A 494 -4.99 -23.68 17.90
CA PHE A 494 -3.61 -23.33 18.22
C PHE A 494 -3.58 -22.19 19.25
N HIS A 495 -2.47 -22.08 20.00
CA HIS A 495 -2.15 -20.97 20.88
C HIS A 495 -0.63 -20.82 20.91
N GLU A 496 -0.14 -19.74 20.36
CA GLU A 496 1.28 -19.54 20.13
C GLU A 496 1.69 -18.07 20.21
N HIS A 497 2.96 -17.86 20.48
CA HIS A 497 3.57 -16.58 20.31
C HIS A 497 4.92 -16.70 19.60
N PHE A 498 5.30 -15.67 18.85
CA PHE A 498 6.61 -15.65 18.22
C PHE A 498 7.22 -14.26 18.21
N ILE A 499 8.54 -14.24 18.14
CA ILE A 499 9.36 -13.06 17.99
C ILE A 499 10.05 -13.17 16.64
N THR A 500 9.99 -12.12 15.87
CA THR A 500 10.70 -11.99 14.60
C THR A 500 11.70 -10.85 14.66
N GLN A 501 12.84 -11.02 13.99
CA GLN A 501 13.84 -9.98 13.83
C GLN A 501 14.31 -9.95 12.39
N SER A 502 14.27 -8.77 11.77
CA SER A 502 14.84 -8.53 10.45
C SER A 502 16.01 -7.56 10.57
N THR A 503 17.10 -7.84 9.88
CA THR A 503 18.25 -6.93 9.79
C THR A 503 18.74 -6.93 8.35
N GLN A 504 18.65 -5.77 7.68
CA GLN A 504 18.99 -5.64 6.27
C GLN A 504 20.02 -4.52 6.06
N PRO A 505 21.30 -4.74 6.36
CA PRO A 505 22.34 -3.83 5.94
C PRO A 505 22.52 -3.85 4.42
N PHE A 506 22.80 -2.68 3.84
CA PHE A 506 23.05 -2.56 2.40
C PHE A 506 24.16 -1.59 2.09
N ALA A 507 24.69 -1.75 0.87
CA ALA A 507 25.53 -0.76 0.23
C ALA A 507 25.21 -0.69 -1.27
N GLU A 508 25.15 0.52 -1.81
CA GLU A 508 24.95 0.75 -3.23
C GLU A 508 25.74 1.95 -3.71
N PHE A 509 26.11 1.90 -4.97
CA PHE A 509 26.77 3.01 -5.65
C PHE A 509 26.06 3.30 -6.98
N GLU A 510 25.47 4.47 -7.08
CA GLU A 510 24.96 5.04 -8.31
C GLU A 510 26.08 5.78 -9.02
N TRP A 511 26.70 5.13 -9.98
CA TRP A 511 27.81 5.65 -10.74
C TRP A 511 27.35 6.45 -11.96
N HIS A 512 27.94 7.62 -12.17
CA HIS A 512 27.69 8.50 -13.30
C HIS A 512 28.92 8.54 -14.23
N PRO A 513 29.19 7.47 -15.03
CA PRO A 513 30.38 7.42 -15.89
C PRO A 513 30.34 8.42 -17.04
N ALA A 514 29.15 8.90 -17.40
CA ALA A 514 28.91 9.91 -18.41
C ALA A 514 27.68 10.75 -18.02
N PRO A 515 27.54 11.99 -18.50
CA PRO A 515 26.44 12.89 -18.11
C PRO A 515 25.02 12.33 -18.34
N ARG A 516 24.88 11.37 -19.26
CA ARG A 516 23.59 10.77 -19.62
C ARG A 516 23.42 9.32 -19.15
N LEU A 517 24.44 8.75 -18.51
CA LEU A 517 24.44 7.37 -18.06
C LEU A 517 24.57 7.31 -16.54
N SER A 518 23.60 6.69 -15.90
CA SER A 518 23.64 6.28 -14.51
C SER A 518 23.61 4.76 -14.42
N VAL A 519 24.51 4.18 -13.63
CA VAL A 519 24.56 2.74 -13.35
C VAL A 519 24.60 2.54 -11.85
N THR A 520 23.56 1.92 -11.31
CA THR A 520 23.48 1.59 -9.88
C THR A 520 23.85 0.13 -9.66
N VAL A 521 24.78 -0.13 -8.79
CA VAL A 521 25.15 -1.48 -8.35
C VAL A 521 25.01 -1.50 -6.82
N GLY A 522 24.30 -2.48 -6.34
CA GLY A 522 24.06 -2.61 -4.91
C GLY A 522 23.95 -4.05 -4.45
N VAL A 523 24.09 -4.24 -3.16
CA VAL A 523 23.83 -5.51 -2.49
C VAL A 523 23.23 -5.25 -1.11
N LYS A 524 22.27 -6.08 -0.74
CA LYS A 524 21.63 -6.11 0.56
C LYS A 524 21.82 -7.50 1.16
N ASP A 525 22.13 -7.55 2.45
CA ASP A 525 22.15 -8.79 3.24
C ASP A 525 20.85 -8.86 4.05
N ALA A 526 19.91 -9.69 3.62
CA ALA A 526 18.61 -9.84 4.24
C ALA A 526 18.66 -10.97 5.27
N ASN A 527 18.86 -10.62 6.54
CA ASN A 527 18.84 -11.54 7.67
C ASN A 527 17.46 -11.49 8.32
N TYR A 528 16.92 -12.67 8.62
CA TYR A 528 15.67 -12.83 9.33
C TYR A 528 15.78 -13.97 10.33
N ALA A 529 15.41 -13.69 11.58
CA ALA A 529 15.35 -14.67 12.65
C ALA A 529 13.91 -14.74 13.19
N MET A 530 13.46 -15.96 13.49
CA MET A 530 12.18 -16.20 14.13
C MET A 530 12.34 -17.18 15.28
N ALA A 531 11.76 -16.86 16.43
CA ALA A 531 11.59 -17.77 17.56
C ALA A 531 10.10 -18.00 17.80
N LEU A 532 9.61 -19.19 17.51
CA LEU A 532 8.23 -19.62 17.71
C LEU A 532 8.11 -20.40 19.01
N ASN A 533 7.15 -20.03 19.84
CA ASN A 533 6.81 -20.72 21.09
C ASN A 533 5.31 -21.06 21.07
N GLN A 534 5.01 -22.33 21.38
CA GLN A 534 3.63 -22.79 21.51
C GLN A 534 3.26 -23.03 22.95
N TYR A 535 2.06 -22.64 23.31
CA TYR A 535 1.56 -22.77 24.68
C TYR A 535 1.05 -24.20 24.94
N GLN A 536 0.93 -24.54 26.23
CA GLN A 536 0.52 -25.87 26.67
C GLN A 536 -0.93 -26.23 26.29
N ASP A 537 -1.80 -25.24 26.19
CA ASP A 537 -3.19 -25.34 25.75
C ASP A 537 -3.35 -25.37 24.21
N ASN A 538 -2.25 -25.37 23.49
CA ASN A 538 -2.24 -25.55 22.06
C ASN A 538 -2.71 -26.96 21.70
N GLY A 539 -3.79 -27.05 20.91
CA GLY A 539 -4.31 -28.32 20.40
C GLY A 539 -3.44 -28.98 19.32
N LYS A 540 -2.49 -28.24 18.74
CA LYS A 540 -1.54 -28.76 17.77
C LYS A 540 -0.30 -29.36 18.46
N THR A 541 0.23 -30.40 17.87
CA THR A 541 1.51 -30.95 18.30
C THR A 541 2.64 -30.37 17.47
N VAL A 542 3.44 -29.51 18.07
CA VAL A 542 4.68 -29.02 17.43
C VAL A 542 5.92 -29.78 17.90
N GLY A 543 5.77 -30.92 18.50
CA GLY A 543 6.85 -31.76 18.94
C GLY A 543 7.20 -31.62 20.41
N CYS A 544 8.02 -32.55 20.87
CA CYS A 544 8.52 -32.69 22.22
C CYS A 544 10.05 -32.62 22.20
N LEU A 545 10.62 -31.55 22.70
CA LEU A 545 12.06 -31.34 22.73
C LEU A 545 12.64 -32.07 23.98
N GLY A 546 13.42 -33.09 23.74
CA GLY A 546 14.19 -33.81 24.77
C GLY A 546 13.36 -34.67 25.70
N GLY A 547 12.09 -34.93 25.40
CA GLY A 547 11.17 -35.77 26.17
C GLY A 547 10.45 -36.81 25.32
N THR A 548 9.48 -37.47 25.93
CA THR A 548 8.60 -38.44 25.26
C THR A 548 7.26 -37.77 24.99
N LEU A 549 6.83 -37.78 23.74
CA LEU A 549 5.52 -37.26 23.35
C LEU A 549 4.43 -38.25 23.78
N THR A 550 3.49 -37.76 24.55
CA THR A 550 2.30 -38.48 25.02
C THR A 550 1.06 -37.60 24.83
N THR A 551 -0.04 -37.99 25.43
CA THR A 551 -1.23 -37.13 25.50
C THR A 551 -1.61 -36.87 26.96
N PHE A 552 -2.15 -35.73 27.28
CA PHE A 552 -2.67 -35.45 28.60
C PHE A 552 -3.75 -36.47 28.98
N PRO A 553 -3.74 -36.97 30.23
CA PRO A 553 -4.73 -37.96 30.68
C PRO A 553 -6.15 -37.34 30.72
N ALA A 554 -7.16 -38.21 30.69
CA ALA A 554 -8.56 -37.81 30.70
C ALA A 554 -9.00 -36.97 31.91
N SER A 555 -8.22 -36.98 32.97
CA SER A 555 -8.43 -36.14 34.17
C SER A 555 -7.88 -34.72 34.05
N SER A 556 -7.09 -34.44 33.01
CA SER A 556 -6.54 -33.12 32.77
C SER A 556 -7.57 -32.21 32.11
N PRO A 557 -7.58 -30.90 32.40
CA PRO A 557 -8.35 -29.92 31.61
C PRO A 557 -7.89 -29.88 30.14
N PHE A 558 -6.69 -30.38 29.83
CA PHE A 558 -6.10 -30.49 28.49
C PHE A 558 -6.18 -31.94 27.93
N ALA A 559 -7.15 -32.72 28.40
CA ALA A 559 -7.24 -34.15 28.01
C ALA A 559 -7.24 -34.35 26.48
N GLY A 560 -6.30 -35.20 26.01
CA GLY A 560 -6.14 -35.48 24.59
C GLY A 560 -5.19 -34.53 23.83
N ALA A 561 -4.78 -33.43 24.44
CA ALA A 561 -3.70 -32.60 23.89
C ALA A 561 -2.35 -33.29 23.98
N PRO A 562 -1.41 -32.93 23.14
CA PRO A 562 -0.03 -33.40 23.24
C PRO A 562 0.60 -33.00 24.57
N ASP A 563 1.30 -33.94 25.18
CA ASP A 563 2.06 -33.76 26.43
C ASP A 563 3.50 -34.22 26.22
N CYS A 564 4.46 -33.42 26.65
CA CYS A 564 5.89 -33.74 26.54
C CYS A 564 6.45 -34.15 27.90
N VAL A 565 6.44 -35.46 28.20
CA VAL A 565 6.93 -35.96 29.47
C VAL A 565 8.45 -35.97 29.51
N GLY A 566 9.03 -35.28 30.48
CA GLY A 566 10.47 -35.18 30.67
C GLY A 566 11.20 -34.20 29.76
N GLY A 567 10.46 -33.46 28.94
CA GLY A 567 10.97 -32.40 28.09
C GLY A 567 10.26 -31.08 28.30
N ALA A 568 10.37 -30.18 27.35
CA ALA A 568 9.64 -28.90 27.36
C ALA A 568 8.14 -29.12 27.09
N GLN A 569 7.28 -28.53 27.92
CA GLN A 569 5.82 -28.62 27.80
C GLN A 569 5.23 -27.77 26.64
N PHE A 570 6.04 -26.97 26.01
CA PHE A 570 5.75 -26.24 24.77
C PHE A 570 6.98 -26.27 23.89
N VAL A 571 6.76 -26.18 22.58
CA VAL A 571 7.89 -26.27 21.66
C VAL A 571 8.37 -24.86 21.35
N SER A 572 9.69 -24.70 21.46
CA SER A 572 10.37 -23.52 20.98
C SER A 572 11.18 -23.88 19.73
N HIS A 573 10.87 -23.24 18.61
CA HIS A 573 11.67 -23.31 17.38
C HIS A 573 12.36 -21.99 17.14
N SER A 574 13.64 -22.04 16.78
CA SER A 574 14.37 -20.88 16.30
C SER A 574 14.90 -21.17 14.91
N ILE A 575 14.72 -20.25 14.01
CA ILE A 575 15.22 -20.34 12.64
C ILE A 575 15.79 -19.01 12.20
N ASP A 576 16.91 -19.10 11.47
CA ASP A 576 17.61 -17.96 10.89
C ASP A 576 17.72 -18.15 9.38
N TYR A 577 17.38 -17.10 8.63
CA TYR A 577 17.57 -17.02 7.19
C TYR A 577 18.53 -15.89 6.87
N ASN A 578 19.40 -16.14 5.90
CA ASN A 578 20.29 -15.12 5.36
C ASN A 578 20.29 -15.20 3.84
N ASN A 579 19.96 -14.10 3.18
CA ASN A 579 19.92 -14.01 1.74
C ASN A 579 20.68 -12.78 1.26
N TRP A 580 21.69 -12.98 0.42
CA TRP A 580 22.35 -11.89 -0.31
C TRP A 580 21.56 -11.53 -1.56
N LEU A 581 21.10 -10.30 -1.64
CA LEU A 581 20.24 -9.79 -2.69
C LEU A 581 20.98 -8.72 -3.52
N PRO A 582 21.71 -9.12 -4.57
CA PRO A 582 22.38 -8.19 -5.46
C PRO A 582 21.38 -7.54 -6.42
N ASN A 583 21.70 -6.32 -6.86
CA ASN A 583 20.97 -5.61 -7.91
C ASN A 583 21.92 -4.82 -8.80
N VAL A 584 21.54 -4.68 -10.06
CA VAL A 584 22.17 -3.79 -11.03
C VAL A 584 21.09 -3.11 -11.83
N ALA A 585 21.14 -1.80 -11.90
CA ALA A 585 20.24 -1.01 -12.73
C ALA A 585 21.03 0.01 -13.54
N ALA A 586 20.64 0.23 -14.76
CA ALA A 586 21.26 1.21 -15.64
C ALA A 586 20.18 2.07 -16.30
N ARG A 587 20.41 3.36 -16.37
CA ARG A 587 19.56 4.32 -17.06
C ARG A 587 20.41 5.16 -18.00
N TYR A 588 19.90 5.34 -19.21
CA TYR A 588 20.54 6.20 -20.21
C TYR A 588 19.53 7.24 -20.73
N SER A 589 19.85 8.51 -20.56
CA SER A 589 19.05 9.63 -21.08
C SER A 589 19.39 9.85 -22.55
N LEU A 590 18.52 9.38 -23.46
CA LEU A 590 18.67 9.59 -24.91
C LEU A 590 18.50 11.08 -25.25
N GLN A 591 17.52 11.72 -24.62
CA GLN A 591 17.22 13.16 -24.68
C GLN A 591 16.77 13.64 -23.31
N SER A 592 16.62 14.95 -23.11
CA SER A 592 16.09 15.52 -21.87
C SER A 592 14.65 15.07 -21.54
N SER A 593 13.90 14.60 -22.54
CA SER A 593 12.53 14.11 -22.42
C SER A 593 12.40 12.60 -22.69
N TRP A 594 13.50 11.87 -22.80
CA TRP A 594 13.48 10.45 -23.15
C TRP A 594 14.62 9.69 -22.48
N SER A 595 14.29 8.73 -21.64
CA SER A 595 15.23 7.80 -21.02
C SER A 595 14.88 6.35 -21.34
N VAL A 596 15.89 5.50 -21.28
CA VAL A 596 15.75 4.04 -21.31
C VAL A 596 16.46 3.46 -20.11
N TYR A 597 15.95 2.33 -19.60
CA TYR A 597 16.54 1.66 -18.46
C TYR A 597 16.58 0.15 -18.64
N ALA A 598 17.45 -0.48 -17.88
CA ALA A 598 17.51 -1.92 -17.71
C ALA A 598 17.85 -2.23 -16.26
N GLN A 599 17.21 -3.26 -15.71
CA GLN A 599 17.46 -3.70 -14.34
C GLN A 599 17.52 -5.22 -14.26
N TRP A 600 18.41 -5.68 -13.41
CA TRP A 600 18.41 -7.02 -12.85
C TRP A 600 18.46 -6.91 -11.34
N ALA A 601 17.57 -7.62 -10.65
CA ALA A 601 17.52 -7.62 -9.19
C ALA A 601 17.08 -8.99 -8.67
N GLU A 602 17.64 -9.39 -7.53
CA GLU A 602 17.18 -10.53 -6.75
C GLU A 602 16.37 -10.04 -5.56
N GLY A 603 15.26 -10.72 -5.30
CA GLY A 603 14.41 -10.50 -4.13
C GLY A 603 14.11 -11.83 -3.43
N SER A 604 13.74 -11.75 -2.16
CA SER A 604 13.37 -12.94 -1.38
C SER A 604 12.16 -12.66 -0.50
N VAL A 605 11.43 -13.71 -0.19
CA VAL A 605 10.46 -13.74 0.90
C VAL A 605 10.73 -14.93 1.79
N ILE A 606 10.66 -14.71 3.09
CA ILE A 606 10.76 -15.76 4.08
C ILE A 606 9.51 -16.63 4.06
N PRO A 607 9.62 -17.92 4.38
CA PRO A 607 8.45 -18.76 4.57
C PRO A 607 7.56 -18.20 5.69
N PRO A 608 6.23 -18.19 5.53
CA PRO A 608 5.33 -17.78 6.59
C PRO A 608 5.41 -18.71 7.80
N SER A 609 5.06 -18.22 8.99
CA SER A 609 5.15 -19.00 10.23
C SER A 609 4.35 -20.31 10.17
N ALA A 610 3.25 -20.31 9.42
CA ALA A 610 2.41 -21.49 9.19
C ALA A 610 3.14 -22.69 8.56
N VAL A 611 4.30 -22.50 7.90
CA VAL A 611 5.12 -23.63 7.40
C VAL A 611 5.73 -24.46 8.53
N PHE A 612 5.78 -23.92 9.75
CA PHE A 612 6.29 -24.61 10.94
C PHE A 612 5.19 -25.34 11.71
N ASP A 613 3.93 -25.12 11.36
CA ASP A 613 2.76 -25.76 11.95
C ASP A 613 2.49 -27.13 11.31
N VAL A 614 3.40 -28.09 11.52
CA VAL A 614 3.22 -29.45 11.02
C VAL A 614 2.60 -30.36 12.08
N ALA A 615 1.58 -31.13 11.68
CA ALA A 615 0.96 -32.12 12.54
C ALA A 615 2.01 -33.17 12.94
N GLY A 616 2.21 -33.37 14.26
CA GLY A 616 3.20 -34.28 14.79
C GLY A 616 4.61 -33.72 14.92
N GLY A 617 4.86 -32.54 14.67
CA GLY A 617 5.68 -31.44 14.85
C GLY A 617 7.15 -31.50 15.06
N GLN A 618 7.93 -32.14 14.26
CA GLN A 618 9.33 -31.70 14.11
C GLN A 618 9.55 -31.25 12.67
N VAL A 619 9.90 -29.98 12.48
CA VAL A 619 10.42 -29.52 11.20
C VAL A 619 11.86 -30.01 11.10
N GLU A 620 12.06 -31.19 10.50
CA GLU A 620 13.40 -31.79 10.32
C GLU A 620 14.26 -31.01 9.35
N VAL A 621 13.63 -30.37 8.35
CA VAL A 621 14.32 -29.56 7.33
C VAL A 621 13.63 -28.20 7.27
N PRO A 622 14.32 -27.11 7.63
CA PRO A 622 13.76 -25.77 7.51
C PRO A 622 13.33 -25.47 6.07
N PRO A 623 12.12 -24.93 5.86
CA PRO A 623 11.69 -24.50 4.52
C PRO A 623 12.62 -23.41 4.01
N LYS A 624 12.89 -23.42 2.70
CA LYS A 624 13.78 -22.44 2.07
C LYS A 624 13.02 -21.17 1.73
N PRO A 625 13.65 -19.99 1.82
CA PRO A 625 13.06 -18.77 1.30
C PRO A 625 12.69 -18.87 -0.18
N THR A 626 11.59 -18.24 -0.58
CA THR A 626 11.30 -18.01 -1.99
C THR A 626 12.28 -16.97 -2.52
N LEU A 627 12.86 -17.23 -3.68
CA LEU A 627 13.76 -16.31 -4.36
C LEU A 627 13.16 -15.94 -5.72
N ALA A 628 13.24 -14.67 -6.08
CA ALA A 628 12.85 -14.18 -7.39
C ALA A 628 14.02 -13.47 -8.06
N LYS A 629 14.26 -13.77 -9.34
CA LYS A 629 15.20 -13.07 -10.22
C LYS A 629 14.41 -12.31 -11.25
N THR A 630 14.46 -10.98 -11.16
CA THR A 630 13.74 -10.08 -12.05
C THR A 630 14.69 -9.46 -13.05
N TYR A 631 14.31 -9.52 -14.33
CA TYR A 631 14.94 -8.84 -15.45
C TYR A 631 13.91 -7.92 -16.07
N GLN A 632 14.23 -6.66 -16.27
CA GLN A 632 13.35 -5.73 -16.95
C GLN A 632 14.12 -4.70 -17.77
N VAL A 633 13.48 -4.26 -18.84
CA VAL A 633 13.94 -3.17 -19.68
C VAL A 633 12.77 -2.26 -20.01
N GLY A 634 12.99 -0.97 -20.04
CA GLY A 634 11.91 -0.04 -20.31
C GLY A 634 12.40 1.29 -20.86
N SER A 635 11.43 2.12 -21.19
CA SER A 635 11.64 3.44 -21.80
C SER A 635 10.59 4.41 -21.29
N VAL A 636 11.01 5.59 -20.85
CA VAL A 636 10.15 6.67 -20.36
C VAL A 636 10.31 7.88 -21.29
N MET A 637 9.20 8.38 -21.82
CA MET A 637 9.15 9.58 -22.64
C MET A 637 8.18 10.59 -22.05
N LYS A 638 8.61 11.83 -21.87
CA LYS A 638 7.78 12.94 -21.38
C LYS A 638 7.88 14.13 -22.31
N HIS A 639 6.80 14.41 -23.03
CA HIS A 639 6.65 15.57 -23.86
C HIS A 639 5.56 16.49 -23.33
N ARG A 640 5.52 17.73 -23.75
CA ARG A 640 4.56 18.73 -23.25
C ARG A 640 3.11 18.24 -23.28
N ARG A 641 2.68 17.52 -24.32
CA ARG A 641 1.30 17.07 -24.53
C ARG A 641 1.08 15.58 -24.34
N TRP A 642 2.13 14.79 -24.18
CA TRP A 642 2.00 13.34 -24.00
C TRP A 642 3.14 12.74 -23.20
N THR A 643 2.83 11.67 -22.51
CA THR A 643 3.81 10.81 -21.86
C THR A 643 3.63 9.39 -22.37
N LEU A 644 4.69 8.63 -22.39
CA LEU A 644 4.68 7.20 -22.64
C LEU A 644 5.74 6.53 -21.79
N ASP A 645 5.35 5.55 -21.05
CA ASP A 645 6.21 4.60 -20.36
C ASP A 645 5.88 3.20 -20.86
N ALA A 646 6.89 2.40 -21.15
CA ALA A 646 6.71 1.03 -21.58
C ALA A 646 7.86 0.17 -21.09
N ASP A 647 7.56 -1.02 -20.60
CA ASP A 647 8.55 -1.97 -20.15
C ASP A 647 8.21 -3.41 -20.55
N ALA A 648 9.25 -4.24 -20.55
CA ALA A 648 9.14 -5.69 -20.66
C ALA A 648 9.88 -6.33 -19.49
N TYR A 649 9.30 -7.37 -18.92
CA TYR A 649 9.83 -8.06 -17.77
C TYR A 649 9.85 -9.58 -17.92
N TYR A 650 10.79 -10.20 -17.22
CA TYR A 650 10.88 -11.63 -17.00
C TYR A 650 11.26 -11.89 -15.54
N ILE A 651 10.46 -12.70 -14.85
CA ILE A 651 10.64 -13.02 -13.44
C ILE A 651 10.68 -14.54 -13.30
N HIS A 652 11.73 -15.04 -12.66
CA HIS A 652 11.90 -16.44 -12.36
C HIS A 652 11.83 -16.66 -10.84
N PHE A 653 10.87 -17.47 -10.40
CA PHE A 653 10.68 -17.85 -9.00
C PHE A 653 11.30 -19.21 -8.70
N GLN A 654 11.88 -19.31 -7.51
CA GLN A 654 12.36 -20.56 -6.92
C GLN A 654 11.74 -20.72 -5.55
N ASN A 655 11.43 -21.97 -5.16
CA ASN A 655 10.85 -22.31 -3.87
C ASN A 655 9.55 -21.52 -3.57
N ALA A 656 8.67 -21.38 -4.56
CA ALA A 656 7.38 -20.75 -4.32
C ALA A 656 6.54 -21.62 -3.37
N TYR A 657 5.76 -20.94 -2.54
CA TYR A 657 4.81 -21.57 -1.63
C TYR A 657 3.40 -21.17 -2.04
N ASP A 658 2.50 -22.11 -1.93
CA ASP A 658 1.07 -21.88 -1.98
C ASP A 658 0.46 -22.15 -0.62
N THR A 659 -0.70 -21.60 -0.33
CA THR A 659 -1.35 -21.70 0.97
C THR A 659 -2.74 -22.29 0.80
N TYR A 660 -3.03 -23.37 1.49
CA TYR A 660 -4.38 -23.89 1.63
C TYR A 660 -4.84 -23.80 3.09
N THR A 661 -6.15 -23.65 3.30
CA THR A 661 -6.70 -23.69 4.66
C THR A 661 -6.93 -25.15 5.06
N ASP A 662 -6.27 -25.58 6.10
CA ASP A 662 -6.51 -26.91 6.71
C ASP A 662 -7.95 -26.95 7.27
N PRO A 663 -8.80 -27.87 6.82
CA PRO A 663 -10.19 -27.91 7.25
C PRO A 663 -10.37 -28.28 8.73
N ASP A 664 -9.39 -28.93 9.34
CA ASP A 664 -9.47 -29.34 10.74
C ASP A 664 -8.99 -28.24 11.72
N SER A 665 -7.94 -27.54 11.36
CA SER A 665 -7.37 -26.46 12.18
C SER A 665 -7.78 -25.06 11.73
N GLU A 666 -8.33 -24.91 10.52
CA GLU A 666 -8.68 -23.65 9.86
C GLU A 666 -7.52 -22.68 9.68
N GLU A 667 -6.30 -23.19 9.78
CA GLU A 667 -5.08 -22.45 9.57
C GLU A 667 -4.62 -22.51 8.12
N PRO A 668 -4.01 -21.43 7.61
CA PRO A 668 -3.31 -21.51 6.36
C PRO A 668 -2.05 -22.37 6.50
N VAL A 669 -2.02 -23.47 5.78
CA VAL A 669 -0.85 -24.35 5.66
C VAL A 669 -0.13 -24.03 4.37
N SER A 670 1.14 -23.69 4.46
CA SER A 670 1.96 -23.36 3.29
C SER A 670 2.73 -24.59 2.79
N VAL A 671 2.67 -24.82 1.50
CA VAL A 671 3.33 -25.94 0.83
C VAL A 671 4.17 -25.43 -0.34
N ALA A 672 5.35 -26.03 -0.55
CA ALA A 672 6.21 -25.64 -1.65
C ALA A 672 5.63 -26.12 -2.98
N THR A 673 5.26 -25.20 -3.87
CA THR A 673 4.66 -25.51 -5.18
C THR A 673 5.68 -25.73 -6.28
N GLY A 674 6.91 -25.25 -6.12
CA GLY A 674 7.97 -25.34 -7.12
C GLY A 674 8.21 -24.01 -7.87
N PRO A 675 9.06 -24.03 -8.91
CA PRO A 675 9.39 -22.83 -9.66
C PRO A 675 8.27 -22.38 -10.59
N SER A 676 8.15 -21.06 -10.78
CA SER A 676 7.28 -20.47 -11.78
C SER A 676 8.00 -19.37 -12.55
N ASN A 677 7.49 -19.05 -13.74
CA ASN A 677 7.96 -17.92 -14.55
C ASN A 677 6.83 -16.98 -14.88
N THR A 678 7.07 -15.71 -14.66
CA THR A 678 6.18 -14.64 -15.10
C THR A 678 6.90 -13.72 -16.09
N LYS A 679 6.25 -13.41 -17.20
CA LYS A 679 6.80 -12.51 -18.23
C LYS A 679 5.70 -11.72 -18.90
N GLY A 680 6.01 -10.52 -19.32
CA GLY A 680 5.03 -9.67 -19.98
C GLY A 680 5.59 -8.36 -20.46
N VAL A 681 4.70 -7.56 -21.01
CA VAL A 681 4.93 -6.16 -21.40
C VAL A 681 3.87 -5.28 -20.75
N GLU A 682 4.27 -4.10 -20.35
CA GLU A 682 3.41 -3.08 -19.77
C GLU A 682 3.64 -1.76 -20.47
N ALA A 683 2.59 -0.96 -20.54
CA ALA A 683 2.70 0.42 -21.01
C ALA A 683 1.67 1.32 -20.34
N GLU A 684 2.05 2.58 -20.13
CA GLU A 684 1.12 3.63 -19.73
C GLU A 684 1.39 4.91 -20.53
N ALA A 685 0.33 5.61 -20.88
CA ALA A 685 0.41 6.81 -21.71
C ALA A 685 -0.63 7.85 -21.25
N SER A 686 -0.26 9.12 -21.36
CA SER A 686 -1.18 10.24 -21.18
C SER A 686 -1.10 11.20 -22.37
N TYR A 687 -2.23 11.74 -22.80
CA TYR A 687 -2.30 12.69 -23.91
C TYR A 687 -3.26 13.84 -23.64
N ILE A 688 -2.82 15.07 -23.84
CA ILE A 688 -3.63 16.29 -23.70
C ILE A 688 -4.39 16.56 -25.01
N LEU A 689 -5.69 16.33 -24.99
CA LEU A 689 -6.58 16.57 -26.13
C LEU A 689 -6.85 18.08 -26.38
N GLY A 690 -6.79 18.89 -25.33
CA GLY A 690 -7.14 20.31 -25.35
C GLY A 690 -8.48 20.60 -24.67
N TYR A 691 -8.83 21.87 -24.50
CA TYR A 691 -10.07 22.33 -23.84
C TYR A 691 -10.30 21.71 -22.45
N GLY A 692 -9.22 21.37 -21.75
CA GLY A 692 -9.28 20.73 -20.43
C GLY A 692 -9.38 19.21 -20.46
N PHE A 693 -9.50 18.57 -21.62
CA PHE A 693 -9.53 17.12 -21.75
C PHE A 693 -8.13 16.51 -21.83
N SER A 694 -7.96 15.41 -21.11
CA SER A 694 -6.83 14.50 -21.21
C SER A 694 -7.30 13.06 -21.28
N LEU A 695 -6.58 12.25 -22.06
CA LEU A 695 -6.76 10.81 -22.16
C LEU A 695 -5.58 10.14 -21.46
N TYR A 696 -5.87 9.18 -20.61
CA TYR A 696 -4.88 8.30 -20.02
C TYR A 696 -5.24 6.85 -20.34
N ALA A 697 -4.25 6.04 -20.63
CA ALA A 697 -4.43 4.61 -20.80
C ALA A 697 -3.20 3.87 -20.27
N ASN A 698 -3.43 2.74 -19.62
CA ASN A 698 -2.39 1.77 -19.34
C ASN A 698 -2.85 0.35 -19.71
N GLY A 699 -1.90 -0.53 -19.89
CA GLY A 699 -2.20 -1.92 -20.18
C GLY A 699 -1.02 -2.83 -19.91
N THR A 700 -1.33 -4.07 -19.57
CA THR A 700 -0.38 -5.17 -19.39
C THR A 700 -0.84 -6.38 -20.17
N MET A 701 0.08 -7.07 -20.81
CA MET A 701 -0.14 -8.38 -21.40
C MET A 701 0.99 -9.30 -20.92
N GLY A 702 0.61 -10.42 -20.29
CA GLY A 702 1.61 -11.28 -19.66
C GLY A 702 1.21 -12.75 -19.61
N SER A 703 2.12 -13.52 -19.04
CA SER A 703 1.95 -14.95 -18.79
C SER A 703 2.68 -15.30 -17.48
N ALA A 704 1.95 -15.90 -16.56
CA ALA A 704 2.47 -16.46 -15.32
C ALA A 704 2.20 -17.97 -15.30
N LYS A 705 3.25 -18.80 -15.22
CA LYS A 705 3.12 -20.25 -15.38
C LYS A 705 4.08 -21.02 -14.50
N TYR A 706 3.59 -22.08 -13.90
CA TYR A 706 4.41 -23.07 -13.18
C TYR A 706 5.36 -23.80 -14.16
N GLN A 707 6.54 -24.22 -13.64
CA GLN A 707 7.65 -24.80 -14.46
C GLN A 707 7.83 -26.23 -14.01
N GLY A 708 7.17 -27.08 -13.83
CA GLY A 708 7.41 -28.43 -13.37
C GLY A 708 7.95 -28.51 -11.92
N GLY A 709 7.40 -29.37 -11.14
CA GLY A 709 7.73 -29.53 -9.72
C GLY A 709 6.90 -30.63 -9.08
N PRO A 710 6.98 -30.78 -7.76
CA PRO A 710 6.21 -31.82 -7.05
C PRO A 710 4.71 -31.71 -7.26
N TYR A 711 4.19 -30.47 -7.39
CA TYR A 711 2.76 -30.18 -7.51
C TYR A 711 2.30 -30.03 -8.96
N TYR A 712 3.16 -29.56 -9.86
CA TYR A 712 2.88 -29.36 -11.28
C TYR A 712 3.91 -30.13 -12.11
N PRO A 713 3.87 -31.47 -12.11
CA PRO A 713 4.95 -32.27 -12.67
C PRO A 713 5.20 -32.03 -14.16
N ASN A 714 4.17 -31.66 -14.92
CA ASN A 714 4.29 -31.35 -16.35
C ASN A 714 4.65 -29.87 -16.61
N GLY A 715 4.35 -28.97 -15.67
CA GLY A 715 4.47 -27.52 -15.85
C GLY A 715 3.53 -26.98 -16.92
N GLY A 716 3.48 -25.68 -17.03
CA GLY A 716 2.69 -24.98 -18.06
C GLY A 716 1.31 -24.51 -17.58
N GLU A 717 0.88 -24.93 -16.41
CA GLU A 717 -0.33 -24.48 -15.73
C GLU A 717 -0.22 -22.99 -15.40
N TRP A 718 -1.35 -22.29 -15.45
CA TRP A 718 -1.41 -20.87 -15.19
C TRP A 718 -1.40 -20.61 -13.68
N VAL A 719 -0.61 -19.63 -13.23
CA VAL A 719 -0.61 -19.19 -11.83
C VAL A 719 -1.97 -18.56 -11.52
N ALA A 720 -2.53 -18.91 -10.36
CA ALA A 720 -3.83 -18.40 -9.90
C ALA A 720 -3.83 -16.88 -9.81
N ASP A 721 -5.00 -16.28 -10.03
CA ASP A 721 -5.24 -14.83 -9.94
C ASP A 721 -4.29 -13.95 -10.77
N ALA A 722 -3.63 -14.54 -11.78
CA ALA A 722 -2.75 -13.84 -12.72
C ALA A 722 -3.49 -13.62 -14.06
N PRO A 723 -4.09 -12.46 -14.33
CA PRO A 723 -4.81 -12.21 -15.57
C PRO A 723 -3.87 -12.17 -16.76
N LYS A 724 -4.35 -12.60 -17.92
CA LYS A 724 -3.59 -12.54 -19.17
C LYS A 724 -3.31 -11.12 -19.63
N ASN A 725 -4.22 -10.22 -19.33
CA ASN A 725 -4.13 -8.79 -19.63
C ASN A 725 -4.97 -7.99 -18.64
N VAL A 726 -4.53 -6.76 -18.39
CA VAL A 726 -5.25 -5.76 -17.59
C VAL A 726 -5.12 -4.43 -18.30
N GLU A 727 -6.23 -3.74 -18.55
CA GLU A 727 -6.22 -2.43 -19.18
C GLU A 727 -6.98 -1.41 -18.34
N THR A 728 -6.53 -0.17 -18.38
CA THR A 728 -7.25 0.99 -17.84
C THR A 728 -7.30 2.08 -18.89
N VAL A 729 -8.48 2.65 -19.10
CA VAL A 729 -8.65 3.85 -19.95
C VAL A 729 -9.39 4.89 -19.17
N SER A 730 -8.89 6.12 -19.17
CA SER A 730 -9.49 7.23 -18.43
C SER A 730 -9.58 8.47 -19.29
N LEU A 731 -10.77 9.03 -19.37
CA LEU A 731 -11.01 10.35 -19.94
C LEU A 731 -11.23 11.34 -18.81
N LEU A 732 -10.31 12.27 -18.66
CA LEU A 732 -10.36 13.30 -17.61
C LEU A 732 -10.63 14.66 -18.24
N TRP A 733 -11.48 15.46 -17.61
CA TRP A 733 -11.72 16.84 -17.97
C TRP A 733 -11.54 17.74 -16.76
N ARG A 734 -10.72 18.77 -16.93
CA ARG A 734 -10.42 19.78 -15.92
C ARG A 734 -10.58 21.16 -16.53
N HIS A 735 -11.52 21.91 -16.01
CA HIS A 735 -11.74 23.29 -16.48
C HIS A 735 -12.16 24.19 -15.31
N ASN A 736 -11.39 25.21 -15.05
CA ASN A 736 -11.57 26.10 -13.89
C ASN A 736 -11.65 25.30 -12.59
N ASP A 737 -12.78 25.37 -11.90
CA ASP A 737 -13.03 24.71 -10.60
C ASP A 737 -13.65 23.30 -10.75
N TRP A 738 -13.93 22.88 -11.99
CA TRP A 738 -14.55 21.58 -12.28
C TRP A 738 -13.53 20.50 -12.65
N ASN A 739 -13.77 19.32 -12.14
CA ASN A 739 -13.11 18.10 -12.58
C ASN A 739 -14.18 17.03 -12.89
N PHE A 740 -13.99 16.32 -13.99
CA PHE A 740 -14.80 15.18 -14.38
C PHE A 740 -13.89 14.07 -14.86
N GLY A 741 -14.18 12.82 -14.46
CA GLY A 741 -13.44 11.61 -14.84
C GLY A 741 -14.39 10.49 -15.22
N LEU A 742 -14.09 9.84 -16.33
CA LEU A 742 -14.67 8.56 -16.74
C LEU A 742 -13.52 7.57 -16.86
N LEU A 743 -13.57 6.50 -16.07
CA LEU A 743 -12.50 5.52 -15.96
C LEU A 743 -13.09 4.13 -16.21
N ASP A 744 -12.47 3.37 -17.10
CA ASP A 744 -12.80 1.96 -17.38
C ASP A 744 -11.58 1.11 -17.05
N LYS A 745 -11.76 0.15 -16.15
CA LYS A 745 -10.77 -0.86 -15.78
C LYS A 745 -11.26 -2.21 -16.27
N ARG A 746 -10.50 -2.84 -17.16
CA ARG A 746 -10.76 -4.18 -17.64
C ARG A 746 -9.72 -5.16 -17.15
N VAL A 747 -10.19 -6.29 -16.61
CA VAL A 747 -9.37 -7.45 -16.24
C VAL A 747 -9.69 -8.57 -17.21
N GLY A 748 -8.67 -9.11 -17.84
CA GLY A 748 -8.80 -10.21 -18.79
C GLY A 748 -9.05 -11.55 -18.11
N THR A 749 -9.05 -12.62 -18.90
CA THR A 749 -9.20 -13.98 -18.37
C THR A 749 -8.14 -14.27 -17.32
N LEU A 750 -8.60 -14.79 -16.18
CA LEU A 750 -7.77 -15.33 -15.11
C LEU A 750 -8.24 -16.72 -14.71
N TYR A 751 -7.49 -17.38 -13.86
CA TYR A 751 -7.80 -18.75 -13.41
C TYR A 751 -7.74 -18.76 -11.88
N ASN A 752 -8.68 -19.47 -11.27
CA ASN A 752 -8.62 -19.80 -9.85
C ASN A 752 -8.02 -21.18 -9.67
N ASP A 753 -7.08 -21.27 -8.75
CA ASP A 753 -6.33 -22.50 -8.45
C ASP A 753 -6.72 -23.11 -7.10
N ASN A 754 -7.94 -23.10 -6.73
CA ASN A 754 -8.34 -23.62 -5.41
C ASN A 754 -8.64 -25.13 -5.44
N THR A 755 -7.97 -25.85 -6.29
CA THR A 755 -8.21 -27.28 -6.50
C THR A 755 -7.10 -28.16 -5.93
N THR A 756 -6.62 -27.82 -4.75
CA THR A 756 -5.68 -28.69 -4.05
C THR A 756 -6.43 -29.91 -3.53
N LEU A 757 -6.24 -31.04 -4.17
CA LEU A 757 -6.66 -32.33 -3.64
C LEU A 757 -5.66 -32.78 -2.58
N ASN A 758 -6.16 -33.04 -1.41
CA ASN A 758 -5.37 -33.67 -0.37
C ASN A 758 -5.36 -35.18 -0.56
N TYR A 759 -4.24 -35.73 -0.99
CA TYR A 759 -4.03 -37.18 -0.94
C TYR A 759 -3.46 -37.55 0.42
N LEU A 760 -4.11 -38.49 1.08
CA LEU A 760 -3.55 -39.15 2.26
C LEU A 760 -2.59 -40.26 1.81
N ILE A 761 -1.28 -40.00 1.82
CA ILE A 761 -0.27 -41.02 1.65
C ILE A 761 0.32 -41.33 3.04
N ASN A 762 0.07 -42.53 3.54
CA ASN A 762 0.52 -42.99 4.88
C ASN A 762 0.01 -42.09 6.03
N GLY A 763 -1.18 -41.52 5.91
CA GLY A 763 -1.74 -40.64 6.92
C GLY A 763 -1.26 -39.17 6.83
N ILE A 764 -0.41 -38.84 5.87
CA ILE A 764 0.06 -37.49 5.59
C ILE A 764 -0.77 -36.93 4.43
N SER A 765 -1.43 -35.79 4.66
CA SER A 765 -2.13 -35.10 3.62
C SER A 765 -1.12 -34.42 2.66
N ILE A 766 -1.05 -34.90 1.43
CA ILE A 766 -0.21 -34.33 0.39
C ILE A 766 -1.14 -33.60 -0.58
N PRO A 767 -1.00 -32.29 -0.75
CA PRO A 767 -1.75 -31.56 -1.78
C PRO A 767 -1.38 -32.11 -3.16
N TYR A 768 -2.39 -32.39 -3.96
CA TYR A 768 -2.20 -32.81 -5.35
C TYR A 768 -2.80 -31.76 -6.28
N PRO A 769 -2.04 -31.19 -7.21
CA PRO A 769 -2.57 -30.23 -8.16
C PRO A 769 -3.48 -30.95 -9.16
N VAL A 770 -4.59 -30.31 -9.46
CA VAL A 770 -5.47 -30.72 -10.54
C VAL A 770 -5.11 -29.92 -11.78
N ASP A 771 -4.97 -30.56 -12.91
CA ASP A 771 -4.56 -29.95 -14.19
C ASP A 771 -5.53 -28.85 -14.70
N GLU A 772 -6.68 -28.65 -14.07
CA GLU A 772 -7.68 -27.68 -14.52
C GLU A 772 -8.03 -26.64 -13.46
N ALA A 773 -7.38 -25.48 -13.58
CA ALA A 773 -7.83 -24.27 -12.91
C ALA A 773 -9.18 -23.78 -13.44
N VAL A 774 -10.08 -23.34 -12.56
CA VAL A 774 -11.36 -22.78 -12.98
C VAL A 774 -11.17 -21.46 -13.69
N LYS A 775 -11.61 -21.39 -14.93
CA LYS A 775 -11.50 -20.18 -15.75
C LYS A 775 -12.53 -19.13 -15.31
N ILE A 776 -12.05 -17.91 -15.08
CA ILE A 776 -12.87 -16.72 -14.83
C ILE A 776 -12.87 -15.86 -16.09
N ASP A 777 -14.07 -15.46 -16.53
CA ASP A 777 -14.24 -14.65 -17.73
C ASP A 777 -13.84 -13.19 -17.49
N PRO A 778 -13.41 -12.48 -18.56
CA PRO A 778 -13.03 -11.07 -18.45
C PRO A 778 -14.18 -10.20 -17.92
N PHE A 779 -13.84 -9.20 -17.13
CA PHE A 779 -14.79 -8.23 -16.59
C PHE A 779 -14.27 -6.79 -16.69
N SER A 780 -15.20 -5.84 -16.63
CA SER A 780 -14.88 -4.41 -16.63
C SER A 780 -15.59 -3.67 -15.51
N LEU A 781 -14.92 -2.65 -14.98
CA LEU A 781 -15.43 -1.72 -13.98
C LEU A 781 -15.35 -0.30 -14.54
N VAL A 782 -16.51 0.32 -14.72
CA VAL A 782 -16.62 1.71 -15.17
C VAL A 782 -16.93 2.60 -13.98
N ASN A 783 -16.07 3.60 -13.73
CA ASN A 783 -16.23 4.56 -12.66
C ASN A 783 -16.38 5.99 -13.22
N VAL A 784 -17.21 6.81 -12.56
CA VAL A 784 -17.43 8.21 -12.92
C VAL A 784 -17.23 9.10 -11.71
N PHE A 785 -16.48 10.15 -11.91
CA PHE A 785 -16.20 11.15 -10.87
C PHE A 785 -16.52 12.55 -11.41
N ALA A 786 -17.15 13.35 -10.58
CA ALA A 786 -17.39 14.75 -10.87
C ALA A 786 -17.22 15.57 -9.59
N ASN A 787 -16.47 16.64 -9.65
CA ASN A 787 -16.34 17.53 -8.51
C ASN A 787 -16.12 18.99 -8.91
N TYR A 788 -16.60 19.86 -8.04
CA TYR A 788 -16.38 21.30 -8.09
C TYR A 788 -15.60 21.70 -6.84
N THR A 789 -14.45 22.33 -7.01
CA THR A 789 -13.59 22.79 -5.92
C THR A 789 -13.34 24.27 -6.05
N VAL A 790 -13.71 25.06 -5.05
CA VAL A 790 -13.47 26.49 -5.01
C VAL A 790 -11.98 26.77 -4.99
N LYS A 791 -11.46 27.32 -6.08
CA LYS A 791 -10.08 27.78 -6.25
C LYS A 791 -9.99 29.30 -6.05
N GLY A 792 -8.79 29.84 -6.07
CA GLY A 792 -8.57 31.28 -5.93
C GLY A 792 -8.45 31.76 -4.50
N GLN A 793 -8.58 33.07 -4.28
CA GLN A 793 -8.36 33.72 -2.98
C GLN A 793 -9.64 33.95 -2.17
N SER A 794 -10.65 33.12 -2.35
CA SER A 794 -11.86 33.14 -1.54
C SER A 794 -11.59 32.59 -0.14
N TRP A 795 -12.30 33.08 0.88
CA TRP A 795 -12.32 32.46 2.21
C TRP A 795 -12.90 31.04 2.21
N LEU A 796 -13.66 30.67 1.15
CA LEU A 796 -14.15 29.33 0.86
C LEU A 796 -13.18 28.47 0.04
N ARG A 797 -11.95 28.92 -0.16
CA ARG A 797 -10.94 28.15 -0.90
C ARG A 797 -10.82 26.76 -0.32
N GLY A 798 -10.80 25.75 -1.19
CA GLY A 798 -10.75 24.36 -0.80
C GLY A 798 -12.12 23.72 -0.49
N SER A 799 -13.22 24.52 -0.42
CA SER A 799 -14.57 23.94 -0.35
C SER A 799 -14.87 23.14 -1.61
N LYS A 800 -15.47 21.95 -1.45
CA LYS A 800 -15.68 21.01 -2.53
C LYS A 800 -17.06 20.38 -2.47
N ILE A 801 -17.67 20.17 -3.62
CA ILE A 801 -18.81 19.27 -3.82
C ILE A 801 -18.35 18.19 -4.79
N GLY A 802 -18.54 16.92 -4.44
CA GLY A 802 -18.10 15.80 -5.25
C GLY A 802 -19.14 14.70 -5.38
N LEU A 803 -19.08 14.00 -6.49
CA LEU A 803 -19.83 12.77 -6.78
C LEU A 803 -18.85 11.72 -7.26
N ALA A 804 -18.90 10.53 -6.64
CA ALA A 804 -18.21 9.34 -7.09
C ALA A 804 -19.25 8.24 -7.35
N VAL A 805 -19.22 7.66 -8.55
CA VAL A 805 -20.04 6.51 -8.94
C VAL A 805 -19.11 5.40 -9.36
N ASN A 806 -19.01 4.36 -8.55
CA ASN A 806 -18.21 3.18 -8.85
C ASN A 806 -19.12 2.08 -9.40
N ASN A 807 -18.60 1.28 -10.33
CA ASN A 807 -19.34 0.26 -11.03
C ASN A 807 -20.61 0.83 -11.67
N LEU A 808 -20.48 1.83 -12.53
CA LEU A 808 -21.60 2.52 -13.19
C LEU A 808 -22.57 1.54 -13.87
N ALA A 809 -22.04 0.49 -14.50
CA ALA A 809 -22.80 -0.53 -15.20
C ALA A 809 -23.58 -1.46 -14.26
N ASN A 810 -23.31 -1.43 -12.95
CA ASN A 810 -23.84 -2.34 -11.94
C ASN A 810 -23.57 -3.82 -12.30
N SER A 811 -22.33 -4.11 -12.71
CA SER A 811 -21.91 -5.46 -13.05
C SER A 811 -21.68 -6.30 -11.79
N HIS A 812 -22.15 -7.55 -11.80
CA HIS A 812 -22.00 -8.53 -10.72
C HIS A 812 -21.20 -9.74 -11.21
N ASN A 813 -20.14 -9.48 -11.99
CA ASN A 813 -19.32 -10.53 -12.56
C ASN A 813 -18.70 -11.39 -11.45
N LEU A 814 -18.60 -12.69 -11.75
CA LEU A 814 -17.78 -13.62 -11.00
C LEU A 814 -16.30 -13.25 -11.22
N VAL A 815 -15.58 -13.01 -10.13
CA VAL A 815 -14.16 -12.62 -10.14
C VAL A 815 -13.26 -13.62 -9.42
N GLY A 816 -13.86 -14.58 -8.73
CA GLY A 816 -13.19 -15.68 -8.08
C GLY A 816 -14.19 -16.77 -7.71
N ILE A 817 -13.70 -18.00 -7.56
CA ILE A 817 -14.51 -19.15 -7.18
C ILE A 817 -13.66 -20.13 -6.36
N THR A 818 -14.26 -20.64 -5.27
CA THR A 818 -13.73 -21.81 -4.58
C THR A 818 -14.67 -22.96 -4.83
N PRO A 819 -14.26 -24.01 -5.57
CA PRO A 819 -15.10 -25.17 -5.84
C PRO A 819 -15.61 -25.84 -4.56
N GLY A 820 -16.91 -26.03 -4.43
CA GLY A 820 -17.51 -26.72 -3.29
C GLY A 820 -17.34 -28.24 -3.36
N ILE A 821 -17.04 -28.77 -4.55
CA ILE A 821 -16.63 -30.15 -4.78
C ILE A 821 -15.26 -30.07 -5.46
N ALA A 822 -14.24 -30.55 -4.76
CA ALA A 822 -12.89 -30.57 -5.32
C ALA A 822 -12.84 -31.41 -6.61
N PRO A 823 -12.31 -30.88 -7.72
CA PRO A 823 -12.05 -31.66 -8.92
C PRO A 823 -11.09 -32.82 -8.60
N THR A 824 -11.21 -33.90 -9.35
CA THR A 824 -10.31 -35.06 -9.22
C THR A 824 -9.49 -35.22 -10.48
N LEU A 825 -8.44 -36.04 -10.45
CA LEU A 825 -7.62 -36.36 -11.62
C LEU A 825 -8.42 -36.86 -12.85
N THR A 826 -9.64 -37.35 -12.63
CA THR A 826 -10.50 -37.89 -13.68
C THR A 826 -11.82 -37.14 -13.85
N ALA A 827 -12.07 -36.14 -13.02
CA ALA A 827 -13.31 -35.36 -13.04
C ALA A 827 -12.95 -33.86 -13.07
N HIS A 828 -13.29 -33.23 -14.17
CA HIS A 828 -13.17 -31.79 -14.37
C HIS A 828 -14.06 -31.00 -13.39
N TYR A 829 -13.79 -29.72 -13.23
CA TYR A 829 -14.66 -28.84 -12.47
C TYR A 829 -16.08 -28.86 -13.07
N VAL A 830 -17.04 -29.09 -12.20
CA VAL A 830 -18.46 -28.97 -12.50
C VAL A 830 -19.09 -28.03 -11.49
N GLU A 831 -19.85 -27.08 -11.98
CA GLU A 831 -20.57 -26.14 -11.12
C GLU A 831 -21.41 -26.86 -10.06
N SER A 832 -21.24 -26.44 -8.81
CA SER A 832 -21.93 -27.01 -7.65
C SER A 832 -22.68 -25.93 -6.88
N PRO A 833 -23.85 -26.24 -6.29
CA PRO A 833 -24.53 -25.32 -5.38
C PRO A 833 -23.69 -24.88 -4.19
N SER A 834 -22.68 -25.67 -3.81
CA SER A 834 -21.75 -25.39 -2.70
C SER A 834 -20.51 -24.57 -3.10
N ASP A 835 -20.33 -24.21 -4.38
CA ASP A 835 -19.23 -23.34 -4.79
C ASP A 835 -19.33 -21.99 -4.08
N LEU A 836 -18.23 -21.53 -3.49
CA LEU A 836 -18.14 -20.18 -2.93
C LEU A 836 -17.80 -19.18 -4.04
N LEU A 837 -18.62 -18.15 -4.17
CA LEU A 837 -18.51 -17.17 -5.25
C LEU A 837 -17.97 -15.84 -4.75
N ASN A 838 -16.88 -15.38 -5.35
CA ASN A 838 -16.41 -14.00 -5.19
C ASN A 838 -16.99 -13.16 -6.33
N LEU A 839 -17.88 -12.24 -5.99
CA LEU A 839 -18.60 -11.41 -6.94
C LEU A 839 -18.16 -9.95 -6.83
N LEU A 840 -18.17 -9.24 -7.95
CA LEU A 840 -17.98 -7.79 -7.93
C LEU A 840 -19.12 -7.14 -7.14
N PRO A 841 -18.81 -6.21 -6.22
CA PRO A 841 -19.85 -5.45 -5.53
C PRO A 841 -20.63 -4.59 -6.53
N GLY A 842 -21.92 -4.48 -6.30
CA GLY A 842 -22.81 -3.67 -7.10
C GLY A 842 -22.43 -2.18 -7.09
N ARG A 843 -23.12 -1.40 -7.92
CA ARG A 843 -22.89 0.04 -8.05
C ARG A 843 -22.98 0.77 -6.71
N SER A 844 -21.97 1.59 -6.43
CA SER A 844 -21.97 2.52 -5.28
C SER A 844 -21.93 3.97 -5.75
N ILE A 845 -22.66 4.82 -5.03
CA ILE A 845 -22.72 6.27 -5.27
C ILE A 845 -22.37 6.97 -3.96
N MET A 846 -21.40 7.87 -4.01
CA MET A 846 -20.98 8.69 -2.87
C MET A 846 -21.03 10.16 -3.24
N VAL A 847 -21.62 10.97 -2.36
CA VAL A 847 -21.64 12.44 -2.47
C VAL A 847 -20.75 12.99 -1.35
N THR A 848 -19.87 13.91 -1.73
CA THR A 848 -18.94 14.60 -0.84
C THR A 848 -19.31 16.07 -0.73
N PHE A 849 -19.33 16.59 0.49
CA PHE A 849 -19.37 18.01 0.76
C PHE A 849 -18.22 18.36 1.70
N THR A 850 -17.31 19.22 1.25
CA THR A 850 -16.20 19.75 2.06
C THR A 850 -16.40 21.26 2.24
N ALA A 851 -16.36 21.72 3.48
CA ALA A 851 -16.25 23.13 3.83
C ALA A 851 -14.80 23.44 4.19
N GLY A 852 -14.13 24.23 3.37
CA GLY A 852 -12.78 24.71 3.61
C GLY A 852 -12.79 26.12 4.23
N TRP A 853 -11.89 26.37 5.16
CA TRP A 853 -11.62 27.68 5.68
C TRP A 853 -10.11 27.94 5.65
N ALA A 854 -9.71 28.84 4.78
CA ALA A 854 -8.33 29.32 4.72
C ALA A 854 -8.30 30.78 5.14
N PRO A 855 -7.56 31.17 6.18
CA PRO A 855 -7.47 32.57 6.59
C PRO A 855 -6.93 33.41 5.44
N ARG A 856 -7.51 34.60 5.25
CA ARG A 856 -6.95 35.57 4.30
C ARG A 856 -5.56 35.99 4.80
N ARG A 857 -4.57 35.92 3.94
CA ARG A 857 -3.25 36.52 4.16
C ARG A 857 -3.29 38.04 4.17
#